data_15be3a6784d68a042a739e6ddab53415
#
_entry.id   15be3a6784d68a042a739e6ddab53415
#
_cell.length_a   1.000
_cell.length_b   1.000
_cell.length_c   1.000
_cell.angle_alpha   90.00
_cell.angle_beta   90.00
_cell.angle_gamma   90.00
#
_symmetry.space_group_name_H-M   'P 1'
#
loop_
_entity.id
_entity.type
_entity.pdbx_description
1 polymer ?
#
loop_
_entity_poly.entity_id
_entity_poly.type
_entity_poly.pdbx_seq_one_letter_code
_entity_poly.pdbx_strand_id
1 'polypeptide(L)'
;MTAKKHEAFGSLLSAAISYIAACEHKTTARVEEELGAVLGVAGKTVQRYKSGVLPPVDHAQDRIRLLAEAIVQRRVGSLGREWLERFLHAARYPAADSLLNELCPMHAVRPTPERVYQNLPAPTYDQFVMREQAFSEVVDGLGQRAAAMLIVGLGGNGKTSLAREVAAHCLQDGDAAPRFDAVVWVSDKDNPGTTNQSTVLDVIARTLDYPGFTQFPHDEKQYEVEQLLRRQRVLLIIDNAETITDGALFTWLLRLPEPSKAIITSRERSRILWSSWLVELRGMREDEARTLLQQRLARLRIAHLVHDPAQLEPLLVATGGNPKAITLVAGLLKYERRPLQQIIADLYAARGDLFDDLFSRAWALLDAAGQRILMVMTFFPDSAGDAALSTTADVTGFDFDRAVERLTDLSLLDLQQADLTSAPRYLLHPLVRAFAGARLAEQPEFKRTARERWVKWYVDLASNVGYCWDDLSRLDALDSEHENVLTVLHWTHQHQQYAETTVLAAGSSYYYHVRGLWEITADIHWKRYDAAARLNDEQEAVEALALYTQLLCKRDRFPEAESYLQRLHERLIHGAVTMSTAIAWKGAEVAYRIGHGDFTAAKDAILREVPIHARDVTEQNVMFYQLTTDLMLGNLLYDQGAFAAAKRIYTETLPAVATLGSQPGIIGTKSRLASIELVQQNLEEAEQLTTECYTQAMTYQDKRALARIQRTFAQLHIARGDWEAARLALVESIDMLERQGRRRELAEARAELARLEAQMAAAAE
;
A
#
# COMPACT_ATOMS: atom_id res chain seq x y z
N MET A 1 -8.09 -28.35 -55.38
CA MET A 1 -6.83 -28.09 -54.66
C MET A 1 -7.16 -27.70 -53.22
N THR A 2 -6.99 -28.59 -52.29
CA THR A 2 -7.20 -28.33 -50.86
C THR A 2 -6.10 -27.37 -50.36
N ALA A 3 -6.51 -26.18 -49.94
CA ALA A 3 -5.57 -25.20 -49.34
C ALA A 3 -4.82 -25.85 -48.15
N LYS A 4 -3.49 -25.86 -48.21
CA LYS A 4 -2.65 -26.29 -47.06
C LYS A 4 -3.06 -25.43 -45.86
N LYS A 5 -3.54 -26.06 -44.80
CA LYS A 5 -3.84 -25.37 -43.54
C LYS A 5 -2.53 -24.97 -42.85
N HIS A 6 -2.42 -23.71 -42.47
CA HIS A 6 -1.34 -23.19 -41.68
C HIS A 6 -1.74 -23.27 -40.18
N GLU A 7 -1.64 -24.47 -39.60
CA GLU A 7 -2.14 -24.76 -38.24
C GLU A 7 -1.51 -23.87 -37.17
N ALA A 8 -0.22 -23.59 -37.26
CA ALA A 8 0.49 -22.73 -36.30
C ALA A 8 -0.05 -21.29 -36.29
N PHE A 9 -0.32 -20.72 -37.51
CA PHE A 9 -0.93 -19.39 -37.62
C PHE A 9 -2.33 -19.33 -37.00
N GLY A 10 -3.16 -20.32 -37.34
CA GLY A 10 -4.52 -20.39 -36.79
C GLY A 10 -4.55 -20.55 -35.27
N SER A 11 -3.67 -21.38 -34.71
CA SER A 11 -3.56 -21.60 -33.28
C SER A 11 -3.11 -20.34 -32.53
N LEU A 12 -2.10 -19.62 -33.04
CA LEU A 12 -1.63 -18.36 -32.44
C LEU A 12 -2.68 -17.28 -32.47
N LEU A 13 -3.43 -17.15 -33.60
CA LEU A 13 -4.53 -16.19 -33.71
C LEU A 13 -5.71 -16.57 -32.78
N SER A 14 -6.03 -17.84 -32.66
CA SER A 14 -7.09 -18.33 -31.78
C SER A 14 -6.75 -18.08 -30.31
N ALA A 15 -5.52 -18.37 -29.91
CA ALA A 15 -5.04 -18.10 -28.55
C ALA A 15 -5.08 -16.60 -28.22
N ALA A 16 -4.63 -15.74 -29.15
CA ALA A 16 -4.66 -14.30 -28.96
C ALA A 16 -6.10 -13.77 -28.80
N ILE A 17 -7.04 -14.20 -29.63
CA ILE A 17 -8.46 -13.78 -29.55
C ILE A 17 -9.08 -14.25 -28.23
N SER A 18 -8.83 -15.48 -27.80
CA SER A 18 -9.33 -15.99 -26.53
C SER A 18 -8.77 -15.23 -25.35
N TYR A 19 -7.47 -14.89 -25.40
CA TYR A 19 -6.80 -14.12 -24.35
C TYR A 19 -7.33 -12.67 -24.28
N ILE A 20 -7.49 -11.99 -25.43
CA ILE A 20 -8.10 -10.65 -25.48
C ILE A 20 -9.53 -10.68 -24.94
N ALA A 21 -10.33 -11.67 -25.32
CA ALA A 21 -11.69 -11.82 -24.86
C ALA A 21 -11.77 -11.95 -23.31
N ALA A 22 -10.88 -12.74 -22.73
CA ALA A 22 -10.78 -12.90 -21.29
C ALA A 22 -10.38 -11.60 -20.58
N CYS A 23 -9.36 -10.90 -21.09
CA CYS A 23 -8.84 -9.66 -20.47
C CYS A 23 -9.79 -8.46 -20.63
N GLU A 24 -10.55 -8.40 -21.73
CA GLU A 24 -11.49 -7.31 -21.99
C GLU A 24 -12.94 -7.64 -21.54
N HIS A 25 -13.15 -8.77 -20.86
CA HIS A 25 -14.48 -9.27 -20.45
C HIS A 25 -15.49 -9.33 -21.62
N LYS A 26 -15.02 -9.73 -22.80
CA LYS A 26 -15.82 -9.85 -24.04
C LYS A 26 -15.97 -11.31 -24.44
N THR A 27 -16.90 -11.58 -25.35
CA THR A 27 -16.97 -12.88 -26.02
C THR A 27 -15.96 -12.95 -27.16
N THR A 28 -15.44 -14.14 -27.48
CA THR A 28 -14.54 -14.33 -28.62
C THR A 28 -15.18 -13.87 -29.94
N ALA A 29 -16.49 -14.07 -30.13
CA ALA A 29 -17.24 -13.59 -31.26
C ALA A 29 -17.21 -12.06 -31.42
N ARG A 30 -17.27 -11.33 -30.29
CA ARG A 30 -17.19 -9.88 -30.29
C ARG A 30 -15.80 -9.38 -30.70
N VAL A 31 -14.73 -10.04 -30.19
CA VAL A 31 -13.35 -9.72 -30.58
C VAL A 31 -13.12 -10.03 -32.08
N GLU A 32 -13.70 -11.12 -32.61
CA GLU A 32 -13.65 -11.47 -34.04
C GLU A 32 -14.34 -10.42 -34.91
N GLU A 33 -15.47 -9.88 -34.47
CA GLU A 33 -16.16 -8.78 -35.17
C GLU A 33 -15.32 -7.49 -35.16
N GLU A 34 -14.73 -7.15 -34.04
CA GLU A 34 -13.86 -5.97 -33.91
C GLU A 34 -12.61 -6.07 -34.80
N LEU A 35 -11.94 -7.23 -34.80
CA LEU A 35 -10.81 -7.48 -35.70
C LEU A 35 -11.26 -7.51 -37.17
N GLY A 36 -12.43 -8.05 -37.45
CA GLY A 36 -13.03 -8.02 -38.77
C GLY A 36 -13.28 -6.59 -39.27
N ALA A 37 -13.76 -5.72 -38.41
CA ALA A 37 -13.97 -4.31 -38.73
C ALA A 37 -12.66 -3.60 -39.09
N VAL A 38 -11.56 -3.85 -38.34
CA VAL A 38 -10.22 -3.30 -38.63
C VAL A 38 -9.72 -3.77 -40.01
N LEU A 39 -9.99 -5.03 -40.35
CA LEU A 39 -9.59 -5.62 -41.63
C LEU A 39 -10.50 -5.27 -42.79
N GLY A 40 -11.62 -4.58 -42.58
CA GLY A 40 -12.66 -4.33 -43.58
C GLY A 40 -13.38 -5.62 -44.04
N VAL A 41 -13.50 -6.63 -43.15
CA VAL A 41 -14.15 -7.93 -43.47
C VAL A 41 -15.13 -8.34 -42.36
N ALA A 42 -16.03 -9.28 -42.65
CA ALA A 42 -16.93 -9.83 -41.63
C ALA A 42 -16.16 -10.69 -40.61
N GLY A 43 -16.63 -10.74 -39.36
CA GLY A 43 -16.05 -11.56 -38.29
C GLY A 43 -15.89 -13.04 -38.66
N LYS A 44 -16.80 -13.60 -39.47
CA LYS A 44 -16.67 -14.97 -40.04
C LYS A 44 -15.39 -15.18 -40.84
N THR A 45 -14.81 -14.13 -41.42
CA THR A 45 -13.55 -14.23 -42.15
C THR A 45 -12.39 -14.39 -41.16
N VAL A 46 -12.43 -13.72 -40.00
CA VAL A 46 -11.46 -13.90 -38.94
C VAL A 46 -11.54 -15.32 -38.36
N GLN A 47 -12.74 -15.89 -38.24
CA GLN A 47 -12.93 -17.32 -37.86
C GLN A 47 -12.25 -18.29 -38.86
N ARG A 48 -12.28 -17.99 -40.11
CA ARG A 48 -11.56 -18.79 -41.15
C ARG A 48 -10.04 -18.65 -40.98
N TYR A 49 -9.55 -17.49 -40.62
CA TYR A 49 -8.11 -17.30 -40.28
C TYR A 49 -7.72 -18.11 -39.03
N LYS A 50 -8.54 -18.12 -37.98
CA LYS A 50 -8.37 -19.01 -36.84
C LYS A 50 -8.29 -20.51 -37.17
N SER A 51 -8.99 -20.93 -38.21
CA SER A 51 -8.93 -22.33 -38.69
C SER A 51 -7.68 -22.63 -39.56
N GLY A 52 -6.72 -21.71 -39.62
CA GLY A 52 -5.46 -21.87 -40.35
C GLY A 52 -5.51 -21.50 -41.83
N VAL A 53 -6.54 -20.80 -42.30
CA VAL A 53 -6.61 -20.27 -43.66
C VAL A 53 -5.94 -18.90 -43.70
N LEU A 54 -4.85 -18.75 -44.44
CA LEU A 54 -4.20 -17.44 -44.62
C LEU A 54 -5.06 -16.49 -45.46
N PRO A 55 -4.90 -15.17 -45.29
CA PRO A 55 -5.51 -14.17 -46.16
C PRO A 55 -5.15 -14.43 -47.65
N PRO A 56 -6.00 -14.01 -48.62
CA PRO A 56 -5.71 -14.11 -50.06
C PRO A 56 -4.41 -13.41 -50.41
N VAL A 57 -3.65 -13.97 -51.37
CA VAL A 57 -2.28 -13.52 -51.74
C VAL A 57 -2.22 -12.02 -52.03
N ASP A 58 -3.24 -11.49 -52.76
CA ASP A 58 -3.31 -10.07 -53.17
C ASP A 58 -3.45 -9.09 -51.98
N HIS A 59 -3.87 -9.58 -50.83
CA HIS A 59 -4.09 -8.77 -49.60
C HIS A 59 -3.44 -9.38 -48.37
N ALA A 60 -2.61 -10.41 -48.52
CA ALA A 60 -2.07 -11.18 -47.40
C ALA A 60 -1.18 -10.33 -46.50
N GLN A 61 -0.29 -9.53 -47.06
CA GLN A 61 0.64 -8.70 -46.32
C GLN A 61 -0.08 -7.61 -45.52
N ASP A 62 -0.98 -6.87 -46.13
CA ASP A 62 -1.74 -5.80 -45.49
C ASP A 62 -2.61 -6.33 -44.34
N ARG A 63 -3.31 -7.46 -44.58
CA ARG A 63 -4.20 -8.04 -43.56
C ARG A 63 -3.47 -8.66 -42.40
N ILE A 64 -2.32 -9.30 -42.63
CA ILE A 64 -1.47 -9.83 -41.56
C ILE A 64 -0.88 -8.68 -40.73
N ARG A 65 -0.44 -7.61 -41.39
CA ARG A 65 0.04 -6.39 -40.76
C ARG A 65 -1.07 -5.76 -39.89
N LEU A 66 -2.24 -5.52 -40.41
CA LEU A 66 -3.39 -4.95 -39.69
C LEU A 66 -3.83 -5.82 -38.49
N LEU A 67 -3.82 -7.16 -38.65
CA LEU A 67 -4.08 -8.07 -37.53
C LEU A 67 -3.00 -7.93 -36.43
N ALA A 68 -1.73 -7.91 -36.79
CA ALA A 68 -0.63 -7.77 -35.90
C ALA A 68 -0.72 -6.43 -35.14
N GLU A 69 -0.93 -5.33 -35.84
CA GLU A 69 -1.12 -4.00 -35.31
C GLU A 69 -2.30 -3.95 -34.31
N ALA A 70 -3.47 -4.44 -34.74
CA ALA A 70 -4.70 -4.41 -33.95
C ALA A 70 -4.59 -5.27 -32.65
N ILE A 71 -3.83 -6.37 -32.69
CA ILE A 71 -3.61 -7.23 -31.52
C ILE A 71 -2.57 -6.62 -30.58
N VAL A 72 -1.44 -6.17 -31.11
CA VAL A 72 -0.35 -5.59 -30.30
C VAL A 72 -0.76 -4.25 -29.67
N GLN A 73 -1.50 -3.41 -30.40
CA GLN A 73 -1.98 -2.10 -29.88
C GLN A 73 -2.94 -2.23 -28.69
N ARG A 74 -3.61 -3.36 -28.52
CA ARG A 74 -4.45 -3.62 -27.33
C ARG A 74 -3.65 -3.74 -26.05
N ARG A 75 -2.31 -3.93 -26.15
CA ARG A 75 -1.36 -3.99 -25.03
C ARG A 75 -1.78 -4.98 -23.93
N VAL A 76 -2.35 -6.09 -24.31
CA VAL A 76 -2.85 -7.10 -23.39
C VAL A 76 -1.72 -8.12 -23.14
N GLY A 77 -1.16 -8.09 -21.95
CA GLY A 77 -0.25 -9.06 -21.33
C GLY A 77 0.80 -9.72 -22.25
N SER A 78 0.66 -11.00 -22.50
CA SER A 78 1.62 -11.83 -23.26
C SER A 78 1.61 -11.65 -24.77
N LEU A 79 0.75 -10.77 -25.34
CA LEU A 79 0.67 -10.52 -26.76
C LEU A 79 1.68 -9.44 -27.22
N GLY A 80 2.92 -9.55 -26.77
CA GLY A 80 4.05 -8.67 -27.09
C GLY A 80 4.92 -9.20 -28.24
N ARG A 81 6.23 -8.81 -28.19
CA ARG A 81 7.23 -9.09 -29.24
C ARG A 81 7.36 -10.57 -29.58
N GLU A 82 7.44 -11.46 -28.59
CA GLU A 82 7.63 -12.91 -28.79
C GLU A 82 6.41 -13.53 -29.50
N TRP A 83 5.18 -13.16 -29.07
CA TRP A 83 3.98 -13.59 -29.77
C TRP A 83 3.95 -13.06 -31.21
N LEU A 84 4.31 -11.79 -31.42
CA LEU A 84 4.33 -11.16 -32.74
C LEU A 84 5.35 -11.84 -33.67
N GLU A 85 6.55 -12.14 -33.19
CA GLU A 85 7.59 -12.87 -33.93
C GLU A 85 7.08 -14.23 -34.40
N ARG A 86 6.53 -15.03 -33.49
CA ARG A 86 5.95 -16.35 -33.79
C ARG A 86 4.78 -16.25 -34.76
N PHE A 87 3.93 -15.22 -34.60
CA PHE A 87 2.78 -14.97 -35.46
C PHE A 87 3.21 -14.61 -36.89
N LEU A 88 4.16 -13.69 -37.05
CA LEU A 88 4.67 -13.28 -38.38
C LEU A 88 5.44 -14.42 -39.05
N HIS A 89 6.20 -15.19 -38.31
CA HIS A 89 6.88 -16.39 -38.85
C HIS A 89 5.88 -17.47 -39.31
N ALA A 90 4.85 -17.75 -38.52
CA ALA A 90 3.78 -18.69 -38.86
C ALA A 90 2.95 -18.23 -40.04
N ALA A 91 2.76 -16.91 -40.21
CA ALA A 91 2.11 -16.28 -41.34
C ALA A 91 3.01 -16.19 -42.60
N ARG A 92 4.31 -16.50 -42.48
CA ARG A 92 5.33 -16.32 -43.53
C ARG A 92 5.38 -14.87 -44.06
N TYR A 93 5.33 -13.91 -43.15
CA TYR A 93 5.35 -12.49 -43.53
C TYR A 93 6.75 -12.09 -44.04
N PRO A 94 6.84 -11.49 -45.27
CA PRO A 94 8.13 -11.31 -45.97
C PRO A 94 9.09 -10.36 -45.28
N ALA A 95 8.59 -9.39 -44.51
CA ALA A 95 9.37 -8.38 -43.79
C ALA A 95 9.14 -8.51 -42.30
N ALA A 96 9.16 -9.74 -41.74
CA ALA A 96 8.85 -10.02 -40.34
C ALA A 96 9.68 -9.20 -39.39
N ASP A 97 11.02 -9.15 -39.54
CA ASP A 97 11.92 -8.40 -38.68
C ASP A 97 11.68 -6.88 -38.71
N SER A 98 11.36 -6.34 -39.87
CA SER A 98 11.04 -4.91 -40.04
C SER A 98 9.76 -4.55 -39.29
N LEU A 99 8.68 -5.33 -39.47
CA LEU A 99 7.42 -5.12 -38.78
C LEU A 99 7.51 -5.41 -37.26
N LEU A 100 8.30 -6.40 -36.89
CA LEU A 100 8.59 -6.72 -35.49
C LEU A 100 9.27 -5.53 -34.79
N ASN A 101 10.26 -4.91 -35.43
CA ASN A 101 10.94 -3.75 -34.88
C ASN A 101 10.10 -2.46 -34.93
N GLU A 102 9.18 -2.35 -35.90
CA GLU A 102 8.23 -1.24 -35.98
C GLU A 102 7.17 -1.30 -34.87
N LEU A 103 6.56 -2.48 -34.65
CA LEU A 103 5.45 -2.64 -33.71
C LEU A 103 5.92 -2.94 -32.27
N CYS A 104 7.05 -3.61 -32.14
CA CYS A 104 7.67 -4.00 -30.87
C CYS A 104 9.19 -3.78 -30.93
N PRO A 105 9.70 -2.52 -30.96
CA PRO A 105 11.11 -2.22 -31.05
C PRO A 105 11.90 -2.87 -29.91
N MET A 106 13.07 -3.48 -30.21
CA MET A 106 13.93 -4.16 -29.21
C MET A 106 14.51 -3.22 -28.16
N HIS A 107 14.57 -1.94 -28.44
CA HIS A 107 15.10 -0.90 -27.56
C HIS A 107 14.16 0.30 -27.48
N ALA A 108 12.90 0.05 -27.12
CA ALA A 108 12.32 0.90 -26.13
C ALA A 108 12.51 0.12 -24.79
N VAL A 109 13.64 0.33 -24.15
CA VAL A 109 13.51 0.73 -22.75
C VAL A 109 12.49 1.86 -22.82
N ARG A 110 11.19 1.49 -22.69
CA ARG A 110 10.22 2.49 -22.30
C ARG A 110 10.88 3.11 -21.08
N PRO A 111 11.04 4.44 -21.01
CA PRO A 111 11.13 5.03 -19.71
C PRO A 111 9.88 4.45 -19.04
N THR A 112 10.08 3.61 -18.06
CA THR A 112 9.05 3.21 -17.08
C THR A 112 8.41 4.55 -16.79
N PRO A 113 7.08 4.77 -17.01
CA PRO A 113 6.51 6.09 -16.74
C PRO A 113 7.08 6.46 -15.40
N GLU A 114 7.82 7.58 -15.31
CA GLU A 114 8.58 7.96 -14.12
C GLU A 114 7.63 7.74 -12.97
N ARG A 115 7.91 6.71 -12.16
CA ARG A 115 6.98 6.25 -11.15
C ARG A 115 7.03 7.29 -10.07
N VAL A 116 6.05 8.18 -10.09
CA VAL A 116 5.96 9.24 -9.08
C VAL A 116 5.62 8.57 -7.76
N TYR A 117 6.60 8.47 -6.88
CA TYR A 117 6.40 7.92 -5.55
C TYR A 117 5.74 8.96 -4.66
N GLN A 118 4.53 8.69 -4.19
CA GLN A 118 3.82 9.59 -3.31
C GLN A 118 2.83 8.87 -2.41
N ASN A 119 2.65 9.44 -1.21
CA ASN A 119 1.56 9.13 -0.28
C ASN A 119 0.78 10.40 0.11
N LEU A 120 0.65 11.33 -0.83
CA LEU A 120 -0.04 12.60 -0.64
C LEU A 120 -1.53 12.34 -0.34
N PRO A 121 -2.10 12.86 0.76
CA PRO A 121 -3.50 12.66 1.09
C PRO A 121 -4.41 13.30 0.04
N ALA A 122 -5.58 12.71 -0.23
CA ALA A 122 -6.58 13.32 -1.09
C ALA A 122 -7.06 14.66 -0.50
N PRO A 123 -7.41 15.66 -1.34
CA PRO A 123 -7.88 16.95 -0.85
C PRO A 123 -9.21 16.82 -0.11
N THR A 124 -9.41 17.61 0.93
CA THR A 124 -10.67 17.75 1.67
C THR A 124 -11.52 18.93 1.14
N TYR A 125 -11.14 19.51 0.02
CA TYR A 125 -11.80 20.64 -0.66
C TYR A 125 -11.99 20.31 -2.13
N ASP A 126 -13.07 20.83 -2.73
CA ASP A 126 -13.35 20.59 -4.15
C ASP A 126 -12.44 21.46 -5.04
N GLN A 127 -12.21 22.71 -4.62
CA GLN A 127 -11.34 23.64 -5.32
C GLN A 127 -10.54 24.44 -4.31
N PHE A 128 -9.23 24.43 -4.48
CA PHE A 128 -8.33 25.22 -3.65
C PHE A 128 -8.40 26.70 -4.03
N VAL A 129 -8.60 27.56 -3.04
CA VAL A 129 -8.42 29.00 -3.24
C VAL A 129 -6.95 29.31 -3.10
N MET A 130 -6.32 29.63 -4.23
CA MET A 130 -4.88 29.90 -4.27
C MET A 130 -4.54 31.10 -3.39
N ARG A 131 -3.56 30.89 -2.53
CA ARG A 131 -2.96 31.88 -1.65
C ARG A 131 -1.62 32.28 -2.23
N GLU A 132 -1.66 33.07 -3.32
CA GLU A 132 -0.52 33.32 -4.19
C GLU A 132 0.74 33.76 -3.43
N GLN A 133 0.60 34.70 -2.49
CA GLN A 133 1.74 35.19 -1.72
C GLN A 133 2.36 34.07 -0.87
N ALA A 134 1.55 33.37 -0.08
CA ALA A 134 2.04 32.29 0.80
C ALA A 134 2.58 31.11 -0.01
N PHE A 135 1.95 30.79 -1.14
CA PHE A 135 2.43 29.76 -2.06
C PHE A 135 3.82 30.13 -2.62
N SER A 136 3.97 31.36 -3.13
CA SER A 136 5.26 31.86 -3.64
C SER A 136 6.34 31.86 -2.55
N GLU A 137 6.03 32.30 -1.33
CA GLU A 137 6.99 32.30 -0.21
C GLU A 137 7.49 30.87 0.14
N VAL A 138 6.61 29.84 0.07
CA VAL A 138 7.02 28.45 0.28
C VAL A 138 7.87 27.95 -0.88
N VAL A 139 7.47 28.22 -2.12
CA VAL A 139 8.21 27.83 -3.34
C VAL A 139 9.58 28.47 -3.37
N ASP A 140 9.69 29.78 -3.04
CA ASP A 140 10.96 30.49 -2.93
C ASP A 140 11.86 29.85 -1.87
N GLY A 141 11.29 29.47 -0.72
CA GLY A 141 11.98 28.75 0.34
C GLY A 141 12.53 27.38 -0.10
N LEU A 142 11.80 26.65 -0.95
CA LEU A 142 12.27 25.39 -1.53
C LEU A 142 13.50 25.55 -2.42
N GLY A 143 13.67 26.73 -3.04
CA GLY A 143 14.85 27.09 -3.82
C GLY A 143 16.07 27.53 -2.99
N GLN A 144 15.91 27.78 -1.69
CA GLN A 144 16.98 28.24 -0.80
C GLN A 144 17.85 27.07 -0.31
N ARG A 145 18.97 27.39 0.37
CA ARG A 145 19.86 26.38 0.98
C ARG A 145 19.28 25.72 2.21
N ALA A 146 18.26 26.30 2.85
CA ALA A 146 17.62 25.71 4.02
C ALA A 146 17.07 24.31 3.68
N ALA A 147 17.39 23.32 4.51
CA ALA A 147 16.91 21.94 4.34
C ALA A 147 15.42 21.82 4.67
N ALA A 148 14.92 22.66 5.59
CA ALA A 148 13.53 22.62 6.05
C ALA A 148 12.88 24.00 6.00
N MET A 149 11.57 24.02 5.67
CA MET A 149 10.70 25.17 5.76
C MET A 149 9.65 24.94 6.83
N LEU A 150 9.30 25.97 7.57
CA LEU A 150 8.30 25.93 8.62
C LEU A 150 7.14 26.87 8.27
N ILE A 151 5.95 26.27 8.07
CA ILE A 151 4.70 27.02 7.88
C ILE A 151 4.00 27.13 9.25
N VAL A 152 3.94 28.33 9.81
CA VAL A 152 3.31 28.60 11.12
C VAL A 152 2.02 29.37 10.93
N GLY A 153 1.00 29.07 11.74
CA GLY A 153 -0.26 29.83 11.75
C GLY A 153 -1.31 29.20 12.64
N LEU A 154 -2.35 29.93 12.94
CA LEU A 154 -3.45 29.47 13.78
C LEU A 154 -4.15 28.23 13.24
N GLY A 155 -4.83 27.49 14.13
CA GLY A 155 -5.68 26.36 13.72
C GLY A 155 -6.75 26.81 12.73
N GLY A 156 -6.97 26.02 11.68
CA GLY A 156 -7.96 26.34 10.64
C GLY A 156 -7.50 27.33 9.54
N ASN A 157 -6.26 27.89 9.63
CA ASN A 157 -5.72 28.82 8.60
C ASN A 157 -5.34 28.15 7.27
N GLY A 158 -5.44 26.81 7.16
CA GLY A 158 -5.16 26.10 5.90
C GLY A 158 -3.70 25.75 5.66
N LYS A 159 -2.87 25.62 6.70
CA LYS A 159 -1.44 25.21 6.60
C LYS A 159 -1.28 23.86 5.87
N THR A 160 -2.02 22.87 6.32
CA THR A 160 -2.06 21.51 5.71
C THR A 160 -2.47 21.56 4.24
N SER A 161 -3.51 22.37 3.92
CA SER A 161 -3.98 22.52 2.53
C SER A 161 -2.94 23.22 1.66
N LEU A 162 -2.25 24.26 2.17
CA LEU A 162 -1.18 24.94 1.44
C LEU A 162 0.01 24.00 1.20
N ALA A 163 0.47 23.28 2.22
CA ALA A 163 1.58 22.32 2.10
C ALA A 163 1.24 21.22 1.08
N ARG A 164 -0.02 20.74 1.09
CA ARG A 164 -0.49 19.74 0.14
C ARG A 164 -0.50 20.27 -1.30
N GLU A 165 -0.99 21.48 -1.53
CA GLU A 165 -1.03 22.05 -2.88
C GLU A 165 0.39 22.35 -3.42
N VAL A 166 1.29 22.89 -2.58
CA VAL A 166 2.69 23.04 -2.96
C VAL A 166 3.29 21.68 -3.34
N ALA A 167 3.06 20.64 -2.52
CA ALA A 167 3.56 19.31 -2.79
C ALA A 167 2.99 18.73 -4.11
N ALA A 168 1.68 18.93 -4.37
CA ALA A 168 1.06 18.50 -5.62
C ALA A 168 1.65 19.21 -6.86
N HIS A 169 1.94 20.50 -6.76
CA HIS A 169 2.61 21.25 -7.84
C HIS A 169 4.06 20.81 -8.04
N CYS A 170 4.78 20.46 -6.97
CA CYS A 170 6.15 19.94 -7.04
C CYS A 170 6.26 18.57 -7.72
N LEU A 171 5.16 17.83 -7.90
CA LEU A 171 5.12 16.55 -8.63
C LEU A 171 4.80 16.72 -10.13
N GLN A 172 4.40 17.92 -10.55
CA GLN A 172 4.01 18.20 -11.93
C GLN A 172 5.17 18.89 -12.67
N ASP A 173 5.22 18.68 -13.97
CA ASP A 173 6.11 19.45 -14.84
C ASP A 173 5.52 20.85 -15.07
N GLY A 174 6.18 21.88 -14.56
CA GLY A 174 5.74 23.26 -14.72
C GLY A 174 6.70 24.25 -14.06
N ASP A 175 6.59 25.54 -14.45
CA ASP A 175 7.46 26.61 -13.93
C ASP A 175 7.01 27.14 -12.56
N ALA A 176 5.87 26.68 -12.03
CA ALA A 176 5.27 27.25 -10.83
C ALA A 176 5.95 26.80 -9.52
N ALA A 177 6.63 25.65 -9.52
CA ALA A 177 7.34 25.12 -8.35
C ALA A 177 8.50 24.22 -8.78
N PRO A 178 9.55 24.07 -7.94
CA PRO A 178 10.65 23.16 -8.25
C PRO A 178 10.18 21.72 -8.25
N ARG A 179 10.52 20.96 -9.30
CA ARG A 179 10.16 19.55 -9.43
C ARG A 179 10.86 18.68 -8.40
N PHE A 180 10.13 17.73 -7.84
CA PHE A 180 10.63 16.66 -6.99
C PHE A 180 10.24 15.29 -7.58
N ASP A 181 11.10 14.28 -7.37
CA ASP A 181 10.90 12.92 -7.88
C ASP A 181 9.88 12.15 -7.03
N ALA A 182 9.72 12.56 -5.76
CA ALA A 182 8.81 11.95 -4.82
C ALA A 182 8.33 12.94 -3.76
N VAL A 183 7.12 12.66 -3.21
CA VAL A 183 6.57 13.35 -2.04
C VAL A 183 6.25 12.33 -0.95
N VAL A 184 6.75 12.58 0.25
CA VAL A 184 6.49 11.77 1.43
C VAL A 184 5.73 12.61 2.46
N TRP A 185 4.52 12.18 2.79
CA TRP A 185 3.65 12.85 3.76
C TRP A 185 3.59 12.07 5.06
N VAL A 186 3.87 12.76 6.17
CA VAL A 186 3.71 12.24 7.54
C VAL A 186 2.93 13.27 8.34
N SER A 187 1.89 12.84 9.04
CA SER A 187 1.08 13.69 9.91
C SER A 187 0.97 13.11 11.31
N ASP A 188 1.19 13.94 12.32
CA ASP A 188 0.97 13.56 13.73
C ASP A 188 -0.46 13.91 14.21
N LYS A 189 -1.34 14.28 13.28
CA LYS A 189 -2.72 14.72 13.55
C LYS A 189 -3.54 13.61 14.20
N ASP A 190 -3.37 12.37 13.73
CA ASP A 190 -4.28 11.27 13.98
C ASP A 190 -3.92 10.49 15.24
N ASN A 191 -2.61 10.42 15.54
CA ASN A 191 -2.07 9.83 16.77
C ASN A 191 -1.04 10.78 17.41
N PRO A 192 -1.48 11.84 18.07
CA PRO A 192 -0.60 12.89 18.60
C PRO A 192 0.50 12.36 19.51
N GLY A 193 1.75 12.76 19.23
CA GLY A 193 2.94 12.37 20.02
C GLY A 193 3.51 11.00 19.66
N THR A 194 3.01 10.30 18.65
CA THR A 194 3.53 8.99 18.22
C THR A 194 4.56 9.09 17.11
N THR A 195 4.58 10.18 16.37
CA THR A 195 5.55 10.41 15.31
C THR A 195 6.94 10.65 15.88
N ASN A 196 7.89 9.83 15.45
CA ASN A 196 9.30 9.93 15.82
C ASN A 196 10.18 9.67 14.59
N GLN A 197 11.50 9.86 14.73
CA GLN A 197 12.44 9.71 13.62
C GLN A 197 12.34 8.32 12.97
N SER A 198 12.23 7.24 13.75
CA SER A 198 12.15 5.88 13.21
C SER A 198 10.89 5.68 12.37
N THR A 199 9.73 6.17 12.82
CA THR A 199 8.48 6.08 12.08
C THR A 199 8.52 6.90 10.78
N VAL A 200 9.15 8.07 10.79
CA VAL A 200 9.34 8.89 9.58
C VAL A 200 10.24 8.18 8.57
N LEU A 201 11.35 7.59 9.01
CA LEU A 201 12.22 6.78 8.16
C LEU A 201 11.48 5.59 7.52
N ASP A 202 10.60 4.94 8.28
CA ASP A 202 9.77 3.84 7.77
C ASP A 202 8.78 4.31 6.70
N VAL A 203 8.15 5.46 6.89
CA VAL A 203 7.23 6.04 5.89
C VAL A 203 8.00 6.42 4.61
N ILE A 204 9.19 7.02 4.74
CA ILE A 204 10.05 7.34 3.59
C ILE A 204 10.39 6.06 2.82
N ALA A 205 10.91 5.05 3.51
CA ALA A 205 11.30 3.79 2.91
C ALA A 205 10.14 3.12 2.15
N ARG A 206 8.95 3.08 2.74
CA ARG A 206 7.75 2.52 2.11
C ARG A 206 7.28 3.33 0.91
N THR A 207 7.20 4.65 1.05
CA THR A 207 6.73 5.52 -0.03
C THR A 207 7.66 5.47 -1.24
N LEU A 208 8.96 5.34 -1.02
CA LEU A 208 9.96 5.20 -2.09
C LEU A 208 10.10 3.77 -2.63
N ASP A 209 9.25 2.83 -2.18
CA ASP A 209 9.25 1.41 -2.56
C ASP A 209 10.49 0.62 -2.08
N TYR A 210 11.03 0.98 -0.91
CA TYR A 210 12.08 0.25 -0.19
C TYR A 210 11.59 -0.31 1.16
N PRO A 211 10.48 -1.08 1.20
CA PRO A 211 9.87 -1.53 2.46
C PRO A 211 10.82 -2.40 3.29
N GLY A 212 11.83 -3.01 2.67
CA GLY A 212 12.82 -3.81 3.36
C GLY A 212 13.69 -3.03 4.36
N PHE A 213 13.85 -1.71 4.18
CA PHE A 213 14.66 -0.90 5.09
C PHE A 213 14.01 -0.76 6.48
N THR A 214 12.69 -0.93 6.57
CA THR A 214 11.98 -0.87 7.85
C THR A 214 12.42 -1.96 8.83
N GLN A 215 13.02 -3.05 8.36
CA GLN A 215 13.55 -4.13 9.21
C GLN A 215 14.94 -3.86 9.79
N PHE A 216 15.65 -2.81 9.30
CA PHE A 216 17.00 -2.52 9.77
C PHE A 216 17.02 -1.86 11.15
N PRO A 217 18.09 -2.02 11.94
CA PRO A 217 18.33 -1.21 13.14
C PRO A 217 18.30 0.28 12.81
N HIS A 218 17.94 1.11 13.78
CA HIS A 218 17.68 2.55 13.58
C HIS A 218 18.81 3.28 12.82
N ASP A 219 20.05 3.13 13.26
CA ASP A 219 21.19 3.86 12.68
C ASP A 219 21.45 3.46 11.22
N GLU A 220 21.27 2.19 10.94
CA GLU A 220 21.45 1.64 9.62
C GLU A 220 20.29 2.01 8.69
N LYS A 221 19.05 1.95 9.19
CA LYS A 221 17.86 2.46 8.48
C LYS A 221 18.04 3.92 8.11
N GLN A 222 18.51 4.76 9.06
CA GLN A 222 18.80 6.16 8.80
C GLN A 222 19.83 6.33 7.69
N TYR A 223 20.93 5.58 7.75
CA TYR A 223 21.98 5.63 6.72
C TYR A 223 21.43 5.31 5.32
N GLU A 224 20.69 4.20 5.18
CA GLU A 224 20.15 3.77 3.89
C GLU A 224 19.10 4.75 3.35
N VAL A 225 18.21 5.26 4.20
CA VAL A 225 17.23 6.29 3.82
C VAL A 225 17.94 7.58 3.38
N GLU A 226 19.00 8.01 4.08
CA GLU A 226 19.77 9.17 3.67
C GLU A 226 20.45 8.98 2.31
N GLN A 227 20.90 7.75 1.96
CA GLN A 227 21.41 7.45 0.62
C GLN A 227 20.32 7.62 -0.46
N LEU A 228 19.07 7.19 -0.17
CA LEU A 228 17.94 7.44 -1.09
C LEU A 228 17.68 8.93 -1.26
N LEU A 229 17.66 9.69 -0.16
CA LEU A 229 17.43 11.14 -0.18
C LEU A 229 18.54 11.94 -0.91
N ARG A 230 19.75 11.36 -1.05
CA ARG A 230 20.83 11.93 -1.88
C ARG A 230 20.69 11.58 -3.36
N ARG A 231 20.13 10.43 -3.68
CA ARG A 231 19.95 9.95 -5.07
C ARG A 231 18.72 10.51 -5.76
N GLN A 232 17.68 10.81 -4.97
CA GLN A 232 16.37 11.27 -5.44
C GLN A 232 16.02 12.59 -4.76
N ARG A 233 15.37 13.48 -5.49
CA ARG A 233 14.89 14.75 -4.95
C ARG A 233 13.53 14.54 -4.29
N VAL A 234 13.54 14.29 -2.97
CA VAL A 234 12.33 13.97 -2.18
C VAL A 234 11.86 15.21 -1.42
N LEU A 235 10.56 15.52 -1.52
CA LEU A 235 9.90 16.50 -0.68
C LEU A 235 9.19 15.80 0.48
N LEU A 236 9.69 16.01 1.69
CA LEU A 236 9.13 15.46 2.92
C LEU A 236 8.18 16.47 3.56
N ILE A 237 6.95 16.09 3.83
CA ILE A 237 5.97 16.91 4.54
C ILE A 237 5.75 16.34 5.94
N ILE A 238 6.01 17.15 6.97
CA ILE A 238 5.69 16.83 8.38
C ILE A 238 4.56 17.73 8.81
N ASP A 239 3.37 17.18 8.84
CA ASP A 239 2.15 17.93 9.17
C ASP A 239 1.81 17.81 10.65
N ASN A 240 1.32 18.90 11.24
CA ASN A 240 0.89 19.00 12.64
C ASN A 240 2.03 18.78 13.67
N ALA A 241 3.20 19.39 13.41
CA ALA A 241 4.41 19.17 14.19
C ALA A 241 4.35 19.67 15.65
N GLU A 242 3.34 20.46 16.03
CA GLU A 242 3.15 20.94 17.40
C GLU A 242 2.92 19.82 18.42
N THR A 243 2.49 18.64 18.02
CA THR A 243 2.26 17.49 18.90
C THR A 243 3.43 16.53 18.94
N ILE A 244 4.42 16.68 18.06
CA ILE A 244 5.61 15.83 17.98
C ILE A 244 6.58 16.21 19.11
N THR A 245 6.98 15.23 19.91
CA THR A 245 7.88 15.43 21.05
C THR A 245 9.34 15.02 20.78
N ASP A 246 9.59 14.35 19.63
CA ASP A 246 10.92 13.84 19.26
C ASP A 246 11.85 14.96 18.74
N GLY A 247 12.73 15.45 19.59
CA GLY A 247 13.75 16.45 19.23
C GLY A 247 14.81 15.94 18.25
N ALA A 248 15.08 14.63 18.22
CA ALA A 248 16.02 14.03 17.28
C ALA A 248 15.49 14.12 15.84
N LEU A 249 14.21 13.88 15.64
CA LEU A 249 13.54 14.07 14.35
C LEU A 249 13.74 15.48 13.83
N PHE A 250 13.47 16.53 14.60
CA PHE A 250 13.62 17.90 14.15
C PHE A 250 15.08 18.25 13.84
N THR A 251 16.03 17.77 14.63
CA THR A 251 17.45 17.96 14.40
C THR A 251 17.88 17.32 13.07
N TRP A 252 17.37 16.15 12.77
CA TRP A 252 17.63 15.44 11.51
C TRP A 252 16.99 16.14 10.32
N LEU A 253 15.74 16.62 10.41
CA LEU A 253 15.05 17.36 9.35
C LEU A 253 15.79 18.63 8.93
N LEU A 254 16.42 19.34 9.88
CA LEU A 254 17.24 20.52 9.59
C LEU A 254 18.56 20.21 8.89
N ARG A 255 18.94 18.93 8.80
CA ARG A 255 20.17 18.42 8.18
C ARG A 255 19.89 17.46 7.04
N LEU A 256 18.68 17.47 6.48
CA LEU A 256 18.35 16.60 5.35
C LEU A 256 19.37 16.78 4.22
N PRO A 257 19.82 15.66 3.63
CA PRO A 257 20.79 15.72 2.54
C PRO A 257 20.19 16.36 1.27
N GLU A 258 20.94 17.23 0.62
CA GLU A 258 20.59 17.72 -0.72
C GLU A 258 20.55 16.54 -1.71
N PRO A 259 19.61 16.54 -2.69
CA PRO A 259 18.70 17.64 -3.08
C PRO A 259 17.33 17.60 -2.38
N SER A 260 17.14 16.77 -1.36
CA SER A 260 15.84 16.60 -0.67
C SER A 260 15.57 17.76 0.29
N LYS A 261 14.27 18.04 0.54
CA LYS A 261 13.79 19.16 1.36
C LYS A 261 12.63 18.71 2.25
N ALA A 262 12.36 19.48 3.33
CA ALA A 262 11.19 19.27 4.17
C ALA A 262 10.31 20.51 4.26
N ILE A 263 8.98 20.32 4.31
CA ILE A 263 8.00 21.32 4.74
C ILE A 263 7.41 20.83 6.05
N ILE A 264 7.44 21.67 7.07
CA ILE A 264 6.92 21.38 8.40
C ILE A 264 5.75 22.32 8.66
N THR A 265 4.58 21.82 9.03
CA THR A 265 3.46 22.66 9.46
C THR A 265 3.31 22.63 10.98
N SER A 266 3.09 23.77 11.61
CA SER A 266 2.91 23.88 13.07
C SER A 266 2.00 25.04 13.43
N ARG A 267 1.35 24.97 14.59
CA ARG A 267 0.63 26.13 15.19
C ARG A 267 1.59 27.09 15.85
N GLU A 268 2.70 26.59 16.35
CA GLU A 268 3.66 27.34 17.15
C GLU A 268 5.07 27.30 16.55
N ARG A 269 5.85 28.31 16.82
CA ARG A 269 7.25 28.39 16.42
C ARG A 269 8.14 27.74 17.47
N SER A 270 8.62 26.53 17.21
CA SER A 270 9.59 25.86 18.07
C SER A 270 11.00 26.47 17.96
N ARG A 271 11.72 26.60 19.09
CA ARG A 271 13.12 27.05 19.11
C ARG A 271 14.06 26.14 18.33
N ILE A 272 13.78 24.84 18.26
CA ILE A 272 14.57 23.86 17.49
C ILE A 272 14.56 24.20 16.01
N LEU A 273 13.46 24.75 15.50
CA LEU A 273 13.24 25.06 14.07
C LEU A 273 13.64 26.49 13.68
N TRP A 274 14.40 27.22 14.49
CA TRP A 274 14.77 28.60 14.18
C TRP A 274 15.68 28.76 12.95
N SER A 275 16.38 27.71 12.54
CA SER A 275 17.21 27.70 11.33
C SER A 275 16.45 27.31 10.06
N SER A 276 15.16 27.00 10.17
CA SER A 276 14.29 26.74 9.01
C SER A 276 13.87 28.04 8.32
N TRP A 277 13.51 27.95 7.03
CA TRP A 277 12.83 29.04 6.33
C TRP A 277 11.41 29.18 6.87
N LEU A 278 11.08 30.36 7.40
CA LEU A 278 9.80 30.61 8.07
C LEU A 278 8.80 31.25 7.12
N VAL A 279 7.60 30.68 7.04
CA VAL A 279 6.41 31.26 6.38
C VAL A 279 5.30 31.40 7.41
N GLU A 280 4.85 32.63 7.68
CA GLU A 280 3.73 32.93 8.59
C GLU A 280 2.42 32.95 7.82
N LEU A 281 1.61 31.91 7.96
CA LEU A 281 0.31 31.81 7.33
C LEU A 281 -0.78 32.49 8.19
N ARG A 282 -1.12 33.69 7.85
CA ARG A 282 -2.21 34.47 8.47
C ARG A 282 -3.59 34.06 7.92
N GLY A 283 -4.65 34.69 8.33
CA GLY A 283 -5.96 34.60 7.69
C GLY A 283 -5.90 34.92 6.19
N MET A 284 -6.86 34.46 5.43
CA MET A 284 -7.02 34.80 4.02
C MET A 284 -7.17 36.30 3.84
N ARG A 285 -6.63 36.85 2.75
CA ARG A 285 -6.93 38.22 2.32
C ARG A 285 -8.41 38.31 1.95
N GLU A 286 -8.93 39.50 1.86
CA GLU A 286 -10.34 39.73 1.61
C GLU A 286 -10.84 39.10 0.30
N ASP A 287 -10.04 39.23 -0.78
CA ASP A 287 -10.33 38.63 -2.10
C ASP A 287 -10.34 37.11 -2.07
N GLU A 288 -9.35 36.49 -1.39
CA GLU A 288 -9.26 35.04 -1.16
C GLU A 288 -10.43 34.54 -0.33
N ALA A 289 -10.71 35.20 0.80
CA ALA A 289 -11.79 34.85 1.72
C ALA A 289 -13.18 34.98 1.07
N ARG A 290 -13.37 36.02 0.25
CA ARG A 290 -14.59 36.23 -0.54
C ARG A 290 -14.79 35.11 -1.56
N THR A 291 -13.73 34.74 -2.26
CA THR A 291 -13.74 33.62 -3.21
C THR A 291 -14.11 32.31 -2.53
N LEU A 292 -13.51 31.98 -1.37
CA LEU A 292 -13.83 30.78 -0.60
C LEU A 292 -15.31 30.77 -0.18
N LEU A 293 -15.79 31.89 0.35
CA LEU A 293 -17.17 31.99 0.78
C LEU A 293 -18.16 31.83 -0.38
N GLN A 294 -17.88 32.45 -1.54
CA GLN A 294 -18.72 32.32 -2.74
C GLN A 294 -18.75 30.87 -3.24
N GLN A 295 -17.60 30.18 -3.33
CA GLN A 295 -17.54 28.77 -3.67
C GLN A 295 -18.39 27.92 -2.72
N ARG A 296 -18.27 28.19 -1.40
CA ARG A 296 -19.02 27.42 -0.40
C ARG A 296 -20.53 27.69 -0.47
N LEU A 297 -20.96 28.96 -0.66
CA LEU A 297 -22.37 29.31 -0.85
C LEU A 297 -22.97 28.65 -2.12
N ALA A 298 -22.19 28.59 -3.20
CA ALA A 298 -22.61 27.92 -4.44
C ALA A 298 -22.80 26.43 -4.21
N ARG A 299 -21.83 25.75 -3.57
CA ARG A 299 -21.89 24.32 -3.21
C ARG A 299 -23.13 24.01 -2.34
N LEU A 300 -23.39 24.86 -1.34
CA LEU A 300 -24.56 24.74 -0.45
C LEU A 300 -25.88 25.12 -1.13
N ARG A 301 -25.84 25.61 -2.39
CA ARG A 301 -26.99 26.08 -3.17
C ARG A 301 -27.76 27.22 -2.50
N ILE A 302 -27.04 28.09 -1.75
CA ILE A 302 -27.62 29.26 -1.01
C ILE A 302 -27.05 30.59 -1.47
N ALA A 303 -26.40 30.65 -2.63
CA ALA A 303 -25.85 31.89 -3.18
C ALA A 303 -26.91 32.98 -3.34
N HIS A 304 -28.20 32.61 -3.52
CA HIS A 304 -29.34 33.51 -3.62
C HIS A 304 -29.68 34.27 -2.32
N LEU A 305 -29.16 33.82 -1.16
CA LEU A 305 -29.38 34.53 0.12
C LEU A 305 -28.49 35.78 0.23
N VAL A 306 -27.54 35.96 -0.66
CA VAL A 306 -26.64 37.11 -0.69
C VAL A 306 -26.95 37.92 -1.95
N HIS A 307 -27.67 39.01 -1.79
CA HIS A 307 -28.05 39.85 -2.92
C HIS A 307 -26.99 40.88 -3.31
N ASP A 308 -26.18 41.30 -2.33
CA ASP A 308 -25.08 42.24 -2.53
C ASP A 308 -23.78 41.64 -1.93
N PRO A 309 -22.71 41.48 -2.71
CA PRO A 309 -21.40 41.03 -2.22
C PRO A 309 -20.84 41.87 -1.06
N ALA A 310 -21.19 43.17 -0.97
CA ALA A 310 -20.76 44.04 0.13
C ALA A 310 -21.33 43.57 1.50
N GLN A 311 -22.43 42.82 1.51
CA GLN A 311 -23.04 42.29 2.76
C GLN A 311 -22.14 41.19 3.39
N LEU A 312 -21.20 40.61 2.64
CA LEU A 312 -20.29 39.57 3.12
C LEU A 312 -19.05 40.15 3.85
N GLU A 313 -18.70 41.40 3.61
CA GLU A 313 -17.49 42.01 4.17
C GLU A 313 -17.48 41.97 5.73
N PRO A 314 -18.54 42.34 6.45
CA PRO A 314 -18.54 42.24 7.91
C PRO A 314 -18.35 40.82 8.43
N LEU A 315 -18.83 39.79 7.70
CA LEU A 315 -18.65 38.39 8.02
C LEU A 315 -17.20 37.95 7.83
N LEU A 316 -16.55 38.38 6.76
CA LEU A 316 -15.12 38.08 6.50
C LEU A 316 -14.23 38.73 7.57
N VAL A 317 -14.55 39.95 7.99
CA VAL A 317 -13.89 40.63 9.11
C VAL A 317 -14.08 39.89 10.43
N ALA A 318 -15.33 39.48 10.75
CA ALA A 318 -15.64 38.73 11.99
C ALA A 318 -14.94 37.39 12.08
N THR A 319 -14.71 36.69 10.94
CA THR A 319 -13.99 35.44 10.88
C THR A 319 -12.47 35.60 10.85
N GLY A 320 -11.96 36.83 10.76
CA GLY A 320 -10.53 37.13 10.63
C GLY A 320 -9.88 36.48 9.41
N GLY A 321 -10.66 36.20 8.35
CA GLY A 321 -10.20 35.49 7.16
C GLY A 321 -9.80 34.02 7.42
N ASN A 322 -10.22 33.44 8.55
CA ASN A 322 -9.92 32.02 8.83
C ASN A 322 -10.78 31.10 7.95
N PRO A 323 -10.19 30.26 7.07
CA PRO A 323 -10.94 29.39 6.15
C PRO A 323 -11.96 28.48 6.85
N LYS A 324 -11.61 27.88 7.99
CA LYS A 324 -12.51 26.98 8.71
C LYS A 324 -13.70 27.73 9.32
N ALA A 325 -13.47 28.93 9.86
CA ALA A 325 -14.53 29.78 10.36
C ALA A 325 -15.48 30.24 9.23
N ILE A 326 -14.93 30.62 8.06
CA ILE A 326 -15.73 31.01 6.88
C ILE A 326 -16.63 29.85 6.42
N THR A 327 -16.10 28.64 6.34
CA THR A 327 -16.90 27.48 5.91
C THR A 327 -17.95 27.07 6.92
N LEU A 328 -17.67 27.18 8.22
CA LEU A 328 -18.66 26.98 9.30
C LEU A 328 -19.79 27.98 9.21
N VAL A 329 -19.47 29.26 9.05
CA VAL A 329 -20.50 30.33 8.93
C VAL A 329 -21.37 30.13 7.69
N ALA A 330 -20.77 29.71 6.56
CA ALA A 330 -21.57 29.38 5.37
C ALA A 330 -22.57 28.23 5.64
N GLY A 331 -22.17 27.21 6.40
CA GLY A 331 -23.07 26.15 6.85
C GLY A 331 -24.20 26.66 7.77
N LEU A 332 -23.86 27.52 8.73
CA LEU A 332 -24.88 28.16 9.62
C LEU A 332 -25.91 28.96 8.84
N LEU A 333 -25.50 29.72 7.82
CA LEU A 333 -26.42 30.48 6.94
C LEU A 333 -27.44 29.55 6.26
N LYS A 334 -27.11 28.33 5.91
CA LYS A 334 -28.05 27.36 5.32
C LYS A 334 -29.14 26.93 6.30
N TYR A 335 -28.81 26.72 7.56
CA TYR A 335 -29.68 26.02 8.51
C TYR A 335 -30.32 26.91 9.57
N GLU A 336 -29.73 28.05 9.98
CA GLU A 336 -30.28 28.91 11.01
C GLU A 336 -31.54 29.68 10.55
N ARG A 337 -31.74 29.85 9.25
CA ARG A 337 -32.87 30.60 8.66
C ARG A 337 -33.08 32.01 9.26
N ARG A 338 -31.99 32.63 9.70
CA ARG A 338 -31.95 33.97 10.27
C ARG A 338 -31.39 34.98 9.27
N PRO A 339 -31.75 36.27 9.35
CA PRO A 339 -31.15 37.31 8.53
C PRO A 339 -29.63 37.35 8.72
N LEU A 340 -28.87 37.49 7.62
CA LEU A 340 -27.40 37.55 7.62
C LEU A 340 -26.88 38.59 8.63
N GLN A 341 -27.54 39.76 8.72
CA GLN A 341 -27.16 40.83 9.64
C GLN A 341 -27.22 40.43 11.12
N GLN A 342 -28.17 39.57 11.50
CA GLN A 342 -28.27 39.06 12.88
C GLN A 342 -27.13 38.06 13.15
N ILE A 343 -26.83 37.18 12.21
CA ILE A 343 -25.74 36.23 12.34
C ILE A 343 -24.40 36.96 12.51
N ILE A 344 -24.18 38.01 11.72
CA ILE A 344 -23.01 38.88 11.83
C ILE A 344 -22.95 39.59 13.18
N ALA A 345 -24.06 40.15 13.64
CA ALA A 345 -24.14 40.85 14.94
C ALA A 345 -23.79 39.90 16.11
N ASP A 346 -24.25 38.65 16.06
CA ASP A 346 -23.93 37.65 17.06
C ASP A 346 -22.45 37.27 17.05
N LEU A 347 -21.86 37.14 15.87
CA LEU A 347 -20.40 36.87 15.72
C LEU A 347 -19.56 38.00 16.35
N TYR A 348 -19.94 39.24 16.17
CA TYR A 348 -19.29 40.38 16.82
C TYR A 348 -19.55 40.46 18.32
N ALA A 349 -20.73 39.99 18.78
CA ALA A 349 -21.09 39.99 20.19
C ALA A 349 -20.44 38.81 20.97
N ALA A 350 -19.95 37.77 20.29
CA ALA A 350 -19.28 36.62 20.89
C ALA A 350 -18.04 37.10 21.67
N ARG A 351 -18.15 37.11 23.00
CA ARG A 351 -17.06 37.48 23.92
C ARG A 351 -16.26 36.21 24.32
N GLY A 352 -15.62 35.58 23.39
CA GLY A 352 -14.91 34.34 23.65
C GLY A 352 -14.18 33.80 22.45
N ASP A 353 -13.85 32.49 22.47
CA ASP A 353 -13.31 31.84 21.32
C ASP A 353 -14.38 31.74 20.22
N LEU A 354 -14.09 32.35 19.07
CA LEU A 354 -14.95 32.32 17.89
C LEU A 354 -15.37 30.89 17.51
N PHE A 355 -14.46 29.94 17.63
CA PHE A 355 -14.73 28.55 17.28
C PHE A 355 -15.69 27.88 18.27
N ASP A 356 -15.59 28.17 19.57
CA ASP A 356 -16.52 27.65 20.58
C ASP A 356 -17.95 28.10 20.30
N ASP A 357 -18.16 29.37 19.93
CA ASP A 357 -19.47 29.89 19.53
C ASP A 357 -19.97 29.20 18.25
N LEU A 358 -19.18 29.18 17.20
CA LEU A 358 -19.53 28.55 15.92
C LEU A 358 -19.87 27.07 16.06
N PHE A 359 -19.08 26.33 16.81
CA PHE A 359 -19.33 24.90 17.04
C PHE A 359 -20.57 24.67 17.89
N SER A 360 -20.78 25.46 18.93
CA SER A 360 -21.97 25.34 19.78
C SER A 360 -23.26 25.64 19.00
N ARG A 361 -23.25 26.64 18.12
CA ARG A 361 -24.36 26.94 17.22
C ARG A 361 -24.60 25.84 16.21
N ALA A 362 -23.54 25.34 15.57
CA ALA A 362 -23.64 24.20 14.63
C ALA A 362 -24.16 22.94 15.32
N TRP A 363 -23.72 22.67 16.55
CA TRP A 363 -24.20 21.57 17.38
C TRP A 363 -25.69 21.66 17.70
N ALA A 364 -26.19 22.83 18.01
CA ALA A 364 -27.61 23.08 18.30
C ALA A 364 -28.51 22.83 17.07
N LEU A 365 -27.98 22.89 15.88
CA LEU A 365 -28.68 22.58 14.63
C LEU A 365 -28.70 21.07 14.29
N LEU A 366 -27.91 20.26 14.97
CA LEU A 366 -27.88 18.81 14.75
C LEU A 366 -29.03 18.12 15.49
N ASP A 367 -29.63 17.13 14.85
CA ASP A 367 -30.48 16.16 15.51
C ASP A 367 -29.66 15.12 16.30
N ALA A 368 -30.32 14.24 17.04
CA ALA A 368 -29.65 13.22 17.83
C ALA A 368 -28.73 12.29 16.98
N ALA A 369 -29.11 11.98 15.74
CA ALA A 369 -28.32 11.19 14.83
C ALA A 369 -27.01 11.91 14.46
N GLY A 370 -27.07 13.17 14.05
CA GLY A 370 -25.89 13.98 13.73
C GLY A 370 -24.96 14.17 14.93
N GLN A 371 -25.54 14.42 16.13
CA GLN A 371 -24.74 14.54 17.35
C GLN A 371 -24.00 13.25 17.69
N ARG A 372 -24.66 12.07 17.58
CA ARG A 372 -24.05 10.76 17.82
C ARG A 372 -22.92 10.48 16.84
N ILE A 373 -23.14 10.72 15.54
CA ILE A 373 -22.12 10.53 14.50
C ILE A 373 -20.91 11.43 14.78
N LEU A 374 -21.11 12.71 15.06
CA LEU A 374 -20.02 13.63 15.33
C LEU A 374 -19.18 13.22 16.55
N MET A 375 -19.84 12.77 17.63
CA MET A 375 -19.17 12.31 18.84
C MET A 375 -18.32 11.06 18.59
N VAL A 376 -18.85 10.05 17.88
CA VAL A 376 -18.12 8.79 17.65
C VAL A 376 -16.97 8.94 16.67
N MET A 377 -16.98 9.94 15.79
CA MET A 377 -15.84 10.25 14.93
C MET A 377 -14.54 10.51 15.70
N THR A 378 -14.61 10.85 16.98
CA THR A 378 -13.43 11.00 17.85
C THR A 378 -12.70 9.68 18.11
N PHE A 379 -13.32 8.53 17.87
CA PHE A 379 -12.69 7.21 18.03
C PHE A 379 -11.79 6.83 16.85
N PHE A 380 -12.06 7.39 15.67
CA PHE A 380 -11.33 7.13 14.45
C PHE A 380 -10.15 8.10 14.33
N PRO A 381 -8.90 7.61 14.34
CA PRO A 381 -7.74 8.50 14.29
C PRO A 381 -7.65 9.27 12.97
N ASP A 382 -7.74 8.60 11.84
CA ASP A 382 -7.63 9.18 10.50
C ASP A 382 -9.01 9.45 9.90
N SER A 383 -9.64 8.44 9.40
CA SER A 383 -10.91 8.53 8.69
C SER A 383 -11.83 7.36 9.00
N ALA A 384 -13.12 7.51 8.75
CA ALA A 384 -14.11 6.46 8.90
C ALA A 384 -14.90 6.24 7.62
N GLY A 385 -15.15 4.98 7.24
CA GLY A 385 -16.10 4.62 6.20
C GLY A 385 -17.54 4.53 6.73
N ASP A 386 -18.52 4.55 5.83
CA ASP A 386 -19.96 4.53 6.15
C ASP A 386 -20.34 3.43 7.15
N ALA A 387 -19.93 2.19 6.87
CA ALA A 387 -20.32 1.03 7.66
C ALA A 387 -19.76 1.06 9.09
N ALA A 388 -18.48 1.43 9.25
CA ALA A 388 -17.85 1.55 10.56
C ALA A 388 -18.48 2.68 11.38
N LEU A 389 -18.72 3.83 10.73
CA LEU A 389 -19.28 5.00 11.36
C LEU A 389 -20.74 4.79 11.76
N SER A 390 -21.56 4.26 10.85
CA SER A 390 -22.98 3.93 11.07
C SER A 390 -23.16 2.95 12.23
N THR A 391 -22.40 1.84 12.22
CA THR A 391 -22.46 0.83 13.29
C THR A 391 -22.02 1.41 14.63
N THR A 392 -20.93 2.17 14.67
CA THR A 392 -20.40 2.75 15.91
C THR A 392 -21.39 3.76 16.50
N ALA A 393 -21.97 4.62 15.67
CA ALA A 393 -22.95 5.63 16.09
C ALA A 393 -24.31 5.02 16.42
N ASP A 394 -24.60 3.79 15.96
CA ASP A 394 -25.93 3.16 15.98
C ASP A 394 -26.96 4.05 15.29
N VAL A 395 -26.64 4.47 14.06
CA VAL A 395 -27.47 5.30 13.18
C VAL A 395 -27.40 4.69 11.78
N THR A 396 -28.53 4.33 11.20
CA THR A 396 -28.58 3.58 9.94
C THR A 396 -29.54 4.19 8.92
N GLY A 397 -29.37 3.81 7.65
CA GLY A 397 -30.28 4.16 6.56
C GLY A 397 -30.43 5.67 6.37
N PHE A 398 -31.64 6.13 6.09
CA PHE A 398 -31.92 7.51 5.76
C PHE A 398 -31.51 8.52 6.86
N ASP A 399 -31.58 8.14 8.13
CA ASP A 399 -31.15 9.01 9.23
C ASP A 399 -29.62 9.20 9.23
N PHE A 400 -28.86 8.15 8.85
CA PHE A 400 -27.41 8.25 8.66
C PHE A 400 -27.07 9.20 7.51
N ASP A 401 -27.65 8.98 6.33
CA ASP A 401 -27.38 9.78 5.13
C ASP A 401 -27.70 11.27 5.37
N ARG A 402 -28.87 11.54 5.96
CA ARG A 402 -29.28 12.91 6.31
C ARG A 402 -28.37 13.58 7.34
N ALA A 403 -27.93 12.83 8.34
CA ALA A 403 -27.05 13.34 9.38
C ALA A 403 -25.66 13.64 8.83
N VAL A 404 -25.10 12.76 7.99
CA VAL A 404 -23.81 12.98 7.33
C VAL A 404 -23.86 14.17 6.37
N GLU A 405 -24.92 14.29 5.56
CA GLU A 405 -25.13 15.46 4.69
C GLU A 405 -25.13 16.77 5.51
N ARG A 406 -25.89 16.80 6.61
CA ARG A 406 -25.95 17.98 7.48
C ARG A 406 -24.61 18.32 8.13
N LEU A 407 -23.89 17.30 8.63
CA LEU A 407 -22.57 17.48 9.22
C LEU A 407 -21.54 18.02 8.21
N THR A 408 -21.59 17.54 6.97
CA THR A 408 -20.74 17.99 5.87
C THR A 408 -21.10 19.42 5.43
N ASP A 409 -22.39 19.72 5.33
CA ASP A 409 -22.87 21.07 5.02
C ASP A 409 -22.44 22.09 6.07
N LEU A 410 -22.51 21.71 7.34
CA LEU A 410 -22.06 22.54 8.48
C LEU A 410 -20.53 22.56 8.61
N SER A 411 -19.79 21.91 7.72
CA SER A 411 -18.32 21.78 7.79
C SER A 411 -17.81 21.20 9.11
N LEU A 412 -18.60 20.37 9.78
CA LEU A 412 -18.19 19.61 10.96
C LEU A 412 -17.52 18.30 10.59
N LEU A 413 -17.89 17.69 9.44
CA LEU A 413 -17.16 16.59 8.80
C LEU A 413 -16.57 17.04 7.47
N ASP A 414 -15.37 16.62 7.19
CA ASP A 414 -14.72 16.78 5.90
C ASP A 414 -14.88 15.45 5.13
N LEU A 415 -15.28 15.50 3.86
CA LEU A 415 -15.42 14.34 2.99
C LEU A 415 -14.14 14.16 2.17
N GLN A 416 -13.62 12.96 2.16
CA GLN A 416 -12.49 12.56 1.31
C GLN A 416 -12.95 11.47 0.34
N GLN A 417 -12.73 11.70 -0.94
CA GLN A 417 -13.02 10.74 -1.99
C GLN A 417 -11.95 10.87 -3.06
N ALA A 418 -11.20 9.79 -3.30
CA ALA A 418 -10.08 9.82 -4.25
C ALA A 418 -10.57 9.95 -5.70
N ASP A 419 -11.67 9.27 -6.02
CA ASP A 419 -12.36 9.31 -7.32
C ASP A 419 -13.86 9.00 -7.14
N LEU A 420 -14.62 9.08 -8.23
CA LEU A 420 -16.08 8.84 -8.21
C LEU A 420 -16.47 7.38 -7.93
N THR A 421 -15.53 6.46 -8.00
CA THR A 421 -15.73 5.02 -7.78
C THR A 421 -15.33 4.57 -6.39
N SER A 422 -14.50 5.37 -5.70
CA SER A 422 -14.04 5.08 -4.34
C SER A 422 -15.15 5.33 -3.32
N ALA A 423 -15.23 4.46 -2.31
CA ALA A 423 -16.15 4.67 -1.19
C ALA A 423 -15.78 5.96 -0.43
N PRO A 424 -16.78 6.74 -0.01
CA PRO A 424 -16.54 7.97 0.74
C PRO A 424 -15.91 7.66 2.11
N ARG A 425 -15.01 8.54 2.54
CA ARG A 425 -14.44 8.52 3.89
C ARG A 425 -14.58 9.87 4.55
N TYR A 426 -14.87 9.86 5.84
CA TYR A 426 -15.13 11.06 6.63
C TYR A 426 -13.95 11.32 7.56
N LEU A 427 -13.53 12.58 7.60
CA LEU A 427 -12.44 13.06 8.45
C LEU A 427 -12.96 14.12 9.41
N LEU A 428 -12.26 14.23 10.53
CA LEU A 428 -12.59 15.21 11.55
C LEU A 428 -11.45 16.24 11.70
N HIS A 429 -11.77 17.51 11.49
CA HIS A 429 -10.78 18.56 11.72
C HIS A 429 -10.37 18.61 13.21
N PRO A 430 -9.09 18.82 13.57
CA PRO A 430 -8.63 18.78 14.97
C PRO A 430 -9.41 19.67 15.95
N LEU A 431 -9.83 20.90 15.51
CA LEU A 431 -10.65 21.77 16.35
C LEU A 431 -12.04 21.17 16.62
N VAL A 432 -12.66 20.56 15.59
CA VAL A 432 -13.96 19.89 15.72
C VAL A 432 -13.82 18.63 16.59
N ARG A 433 -12.71 17.89 16.46
CA ARG A 433 -12.39 16.71 17.29
C ARG A 433 -12.34 17.07 18.76
N ALA A 434 -11.67 18.15 19.13
CA ALA A 434 -11.60 18.62 20.51
C ALA A 434 -12.99 18.95 21.05
N PHE A 435 -13.81 19.70 20.28
CA PHE A 435 -15.18 20.02 20.64
C PHE A 435 -16.08 18.78 20.79
N ALA A 436 -16.07 17.88 19.79
CA ALA A 436 -16.85 16.64 19.81
C ALA A 436 -16.44 15.72 20.98
N GLY A 437 -15.13 15.67 21.30
CA GLY A 437 -14.59 14.95 22.43
C GLY A 437 -15.10 15.46 23.78
N ALA A 438 -15.20 16.78 23.95
CA ALA A 438 -15.80 17.39 25.12
C ALA A 438 -17.29 17.00 25.25
N ARG A 439 -18.06 17.06 24.15
CA ARG A 439 -19.49 16.64 24.13
C ARG A 439 -19.65 15.14 24.43
N LEU A 440 -18.76 14.30 23.91
CA LEU A 440 -18.77 12.87 24.22
C LEU A 440 -18.47 12.59 25.69
N ALA A 441 -17.58 13.38 26.31
CA ALA A 441 -17.26 13.24 27.73
C ALA A 441 -18.46 13.57 28.64
N GLU A 442 -19.37 14.44 28.20
CA GLU A 442 -20.64 14.76 28.87
C GLU A 442 -21.65 13.61 28.85
N GLN A 443 -21.45 12.58 28.00
CA GLN A 443 -22.35 11.44 27.78
C GLN A 443 -21.68 10.10 28.02
N PRO A 444 -21.32 9.75 29.30
CA PRO A 444 -20.49 8.59 29.60
C PRO A 444 -21.14 7.27 29.19
N GLU A 445 -22.45 7.14 29.31
CA GLU A 445 -23.17 5.91 28.93
C GLU A 445 -23.15 5.70 27.41
N PHE A 446 -23.41 6.73 26.62
CA PHE A 446 -23.28 6.67 25.17
C PHE A 446 -21.84 6.37 24.76
N LYS A 447 -20.86 7.02 25.37
CA LYS A 447 -19.44 6.78 25.13
C LYS A 447 -19.07 5.30 25.32
N ARG A 448 -19.56 4.67 26.41
CA ARG A 448 -19.31 3.26 26.73
C ARG A 448 -19.92 2.34 25.65
N THR A 449 -21.22 2.51 25.36
CA THR A 449 -21.92 1.63 24.39
C THR A 449 -21.42 1.83 22.96
N ALA A 450 -21.07 3.05 22.57
CA ALA A 450 -20.48 3.33 21.26
C ALA A 450 -19.07 2.72 21.14
N ARG A 451 -18.27 2.75 22.23
CA ARG A 451 -16.96 2.12 22.25
C ARG A 451 -17.05 0.60 22.10
N GLU A 452 -18.02 -0.04 22.75
CA GLU A 452 -18.27 -1.47 22.63
C GLU A 452 -18.63 -1.84 21.17
N ARG A 453 -19.49 -1.05 20.49
CA ARG A 453 -19.81 -1.27 19.08
C ARG A 453 -18.62 -1.05 18.16
N TRP A 454 -17.80 -0.04 18.43
CA TRP A 454 -16.59 0.25 17.69
C TRP A 454 -15.57 -0.91 17.78
N VAL A 455 -15.29 -1.42 18.99
CA VAL A 455 -14.42 -2.58 19.20
C VAL A 455 -14.98 -3.80 18.46
N LYS A 456 -16.28 -4.09 18.64
CA LYS A 456 -16.91 -5.24 18.01
C LYS A 456 -16.81 -5.20 16.49
N TRP A 457 -17.04 -4.02 15.86
CA TRP A 457 -16.91 -3.85 14.43
C TRP A 457 -15.53 -4.28 13.91
N TYR A 458 -14.47 -3.81 14.56
CA TYR A 458 -13.11 -4.13 14.12
C TYR A 458 -12.68 -5.56 14.50
N VAL A 459 -13.20 -6.13 15.57
CA VAL A 459 -13.03 -7.56 15.89
C VAL A 459 -13.68 -8.42 14.80
N ASP A 460 -14.90 -8.09 14.39
CA ASP A 460 -15.60 -8.80 13.32
C ASP A 460 -14.86 -8.65 11.98
N LEU A 461 -14.37 -7.45 11.65
CA LEU A 461 -13.57 -7.20 10.45
C LEU A 461 -12.28 -8.04 10.44
N ALA A 462 -11.50 -7.99 11.51
CA ALA A 462 -10.26 -8.74 11.63
C ALA A 462 -10.51 -10.26 11.57
N SER A 463 -11.57 -10.76 12.21
CA SER A 463 -11.96 -12.17 12.16
C SER A 463 -12.33 -12.62 10.75
N ASN A 464 -13.03 -11.79 9.98
CA ASN A 464 -13.43 -12.10 8.60
C ASN A 464 -12.23 -12.11 7.64
N VAL A 465 -11.24 -11.26 7.84
CA VAL A 465 -9.98 -11.28 7.08
C VAL A 465 -9.17 -12.52 7.47
N GLY A 466 -8.87 -12.68 8.74
CA GLY A 466 -8.16 -13.82 9.28
C GLY A 466 -6.78 -14.06 8.65
N TYR A 467 -6.30 -15.28 8.78
CA TYR A 467 -5.06 -15.72 8.12
C TYR A 467 -5.39 -16.21 6.70
N CYS A 468 -5.30 -15.32 5.72
CA CYS A 468 -5.76 -15.52 4.34
C CYS A 468 -4.59 -15.82 3.37
N TRP A 469 -3.79 -16.83 3.68
CA TRP A 469 -2.69 -17.28 2.82
C TRP A 469 -3.13 -17.86 1.46
N ASP A 470 -4.39 -18.24 1.36
CA ASP A 470 -5.06 -18.80 0.18
C ASP A 470 -5.61 -17.71 -0.76
N ASP A 471 -6.11 -16.61 -0.20
CA ASP A 471 -6.70 -15.50 -0.96
C ASP A 471 -6.25 -14.14 -0.40
N LEU A 472 -5.17 -13.61 -1.00
CA LEU A 472 -4.60 -12.33 -0.58
C LEU A 472 -5.52 -11.13 -0.84
N SER A 473 -6.55 -11.26 -1.71
CA SER A 473 -7.50 -10.17 -1.96
C SER A 473 -8.32 -9.79 -0.71
N ARG A 474 -8.46 -10.71 0.24
CA ARG A 474 -9.11 -10.43 1.53
C ARG A 474 -8.36 -9.38 2.35
N LEU A 475 -7.06 -9.21 2.12
CA LEU A 475 -6.25 -8.19 2.77
C LEU A 475 -6.63 -6.77 2.34
N ASP A 476 -7.18 -6.60 1.13
CA ASP A 476 -7.55 -5.28 0.60
C ASP A 476 -8.64 -4.60 1.46
N ALA A 477 -9.44 -5.41 2.19
CA ALA A 477 -10.41 -4.89 3.16
C ALA A 477 -9.76 -4.11 4.31
N LEU A 478 -8.48 -4.36 4.60
CA LEU A 478 -7.73 -3.65 5.64
C LEU A 478 -6.97 -2.44 5.11
N ASP A 479 -6.80 -2.27 3.80
CA ASP A 479 -5.97 -1.19 3.25
C ASP A 479 -6.43 0.21 3.68
N SER A 480 -7.73 0.43 3.76
CA SER A 480 -8.31 1.70 4.23
C SER A 480 -8.59 1.74 5.73
N GLU A 481 -8.51 0.61 6.43
CA GLU A 481 -8.89 0.49 7.85
C GLU A 481 -7.72 0.14 8.78
N HIS A 482 -6.51 -0.07 8.25
CA HIS A 482 -5.37 -0.58 9.04
C HIS A 482 -5.00 0.32 10.22
N GLU A 483 -5.02 1.66 10.08
CA GLU A 483 -4.77 2.59 11.17
C GLU A 483 -5.84 2.50 12.26
N ASN A 484 -7.10 2.35 11.86
CA ASN A 484 -8.20 2.15 12.78
C ASN A 484 -8.05 0.81 13.54
N VAL A 485 -7.70 -0.28 12.83
CA VAL A 485 -7.44 -1.60 13.45
C VAL A 485 -6.34 -1.52 14.49
N LEU A 486 -5.22 -0.85 14.19
CA LEU A 486 -4.13 -0.63 15.15
C LEU A 486 -4.60 0.16 16.37
N THR A 487 -5.38 1.20 16.14
CA THR A 487 -5.91 2.03 17.24
C THR A 487 -6.83 1.22 18.15
N VAL A 488 -7.71 0.39 17.58
CA VAL A 488 -8.59 -0.50 18.36
C VAL A 488 -7.75 -1.53 19.14
N LEU A 489 -6.77 -2.15 18.50
CA LEU A 489 -5.90 -3.14 19.12
C LEU A 489 -5.11 -2.54 20.29
N HIS A 490 -4.53 -1.36 20.12
CA HIS A 490 -3.83 -0.66 21.20
C HIS A 490 -4.79 -0.28 22.33
N TRP A 491 -5.98 0.21 21.99
CA TRP A 491 -6.99 0.57 22.97
C TRP A 491 -7.48 -0.63 23.77
N THR A 492 -7.82 -1.75 23.14
CA THR A 492 -8.27 -2.99 23.81
C THR A 492 -7.19 -3.54 24.73
N HIS A 493 -5.93 -3.56 24.29
CA HIS A 493 -4.81 -4.01 25.12
C HIS A 493 -4.62 -3.11 26.36
N GLN A 494 -4.65 -1.77 26.20
CA GLN A 494 -4.51 -0.83 27.31
C GLN A 494 -5.66 -0.93 28.31
N HIS A 495 -6.87 -1.26 27.84
CA HIS A 495 -8.06 -1.38 28.69
C HIS A 495 -8.34 -2.82 29.14
N GLN A 496 -7.34 -3.72 29.00
CA GLN A 496 -7.39 -5.10 29.49
C GLN A 496 -8.51 -5.94 28.84
N GLN A 497 -8.99 -5.57 27.64
CA GLN A 497 -9.88 -6.38 26.83
C GLN A 497 -9.04 -7.39 26.03
N TYR A 498 -8.46 -8.35 26.75
CA TYR A 498 -7.44 -9.25 26.20
C TYR A 498 -8.02 -10.23 25.18
N ALA A 499 -9.28 -10.65 25.34
CA ALA A 499 -9.94 -11.54 24.36
C ALA A 499 -10.08 -10.86 22.99
N GLU A 500 -10.53 -9.61 22.96
CA GLU A 500 -10.64 -8.80 21.76
C GLU A 500 -9.26 -8.49 21.18
N THR A 501 -8.27 -8.24 22.04
CA THR A 501 -6.89 -8.00 21.61
C THR A 501 -6.31 -9.21 20.87
N THR A 502 -6.50 -10.43 21.38
CA THR A 502 -5.99 -11.65 20.72
C THR A 502 -6.65 -11.85 19.35
N VAL A 503 -7.97 -11.66 19.24
CA VAL A 503 -8.69 -11.81 17.97
C VAL A 503 -8.24 -10.76 16.95
N LEU A 504 -8.15 -9.49 17.34
CA LEU A 504 -7.67 -8.41 16.48
C LEU A 504 -6.25 -8.67 15.98
N ALA A 505 -5.36 -9.07 16.89
CA ALA A 505 -3.97 -9.36 16.59
C ALA A 505 -3.83 -10.56 15.64
N ALA A 506 -4.52 -11.66 15.93
CA ALA A 506 -4.50 -12.86 15.09
C ALA A 506 -5.03 -12.56 13.67
N GLY A 507 -6.16 -11.84 13.56
CA GLY A 507 -6.82 -11.57 12.30
C GLY A 507 -6.12 -10.52 11.43
N SER A 508 -5.31 -9.63 12.02
CA SER A 508 -4.67 -8.54 11.27
C SER A 508 -3.15 -8.72 11.06
N SER A 509 -2.46 -9.55 11.85
CA SER A 509 -1.00 -9.66 11.81
C SER A 509 -0.45 -10.05 10.43
N TYR A 510 -1.16 -10.90 9.69
CA TYR A 510 -0.75 -11.33 8.36
C TYR A 510 -0.76 -10.19 7.35
N TYR A 511 -1.75 -9.28 7.44
CA TYR A 511 -1.80 -8.06 6.63
C TYR A 511 -0.51 -7.22 6.79
N TYR A 512 -0.16 -6.87 8.03
CA TYR A 512 1.03 -6.06 8.30
C TYR A 512 2.32 -6.76 7.88
N HIS A 513 2.37 -8.09 8.04
CA HIS A 513 3.50 -8.90 7.58
C HIS A 513 3.68 -8.85 6.06
N VAL A 514 2.59 -9.05 5.30
CA VAL A 514 2.62 -9.04 3.82
C VAL A 514 2.94 -7.65 3.28
N ARG A 515 2.40 -6.59 3.91
CA ARG A 515 2.68 -5.19 3.55
C ARG A 515 4.08 -4.72 3.99
N GLY A 516 4.88 -5.58 4.64
CA GLY A 516 6.25 -5.27 5.07
C GLY A 516 6.35 -4.33 6.28
N LEU A 517 5.31 -4.29 7.12
CA LEU A 517 5.21 -3.44 8.31
C LEU A 517 5.80 -4.17 9.54
N TRP A 518 7.09 -4.47 9.48
CA TRP A 518 7.76 -5.39 10.42
C TRP A 518 7.71 -4.98 11.89
N GLU A 519 7.89 -3.68 12.20
CA GLU A 519 7.80 -3.17 13.57
C GLU A 519 6.39 -3.32 14.13
N ILE A 520 5.41 -2.96 13.31
CA ILE A 520 3.99 -3.10 13.67
C ILE A 520 3.66 -4.59 13.86
N THR A 521 4.13 -5.45 12.96
CA THR A 521 3.93 -6.91 13.09
C THR A 521 4.54 -7.45 14.39
N ALA A 522 5.72 -6.98 14.77
CA ALA A 522 6.37 -7.36 16.03
C ALA A 522 5.55 -6.90 17.25
N ASP A 523 5.10 -5.65 17.26
CA ASP A 523 4.27 -5.10 18.34
C ASP A 523 2.93 -5.86 18.47
N ILE A 524 2.30 -6.20 17.33
CA ILE A 524 1.06 -6.99 17.31
C ILE A 524 1.27 -8.39 17.90
N HIS A 525 2.33 -9.11 17.48
CA HIS A 525 2.61 -10.43 18.03
C HIS A 525 2.97 -10.38 19.50
N TRP A 526 3.67 -9.33 19.95
CA TRP A 526 3.97 -9.14 21.36
C TRP A 526 2.72 -8.87 22.19
N LYS A 527 1.80 -7.99 21.71
CA LYS A 527 0.53 -7.73 22.39
C LYS A 527 -0.39 -8.96 22.39
N ARG A 528 -0.38 -9.74 21.31
CA ARG A 528 -1.08 -11.02 21.21
C ARG A 528 -0.57 -11.99 22.30
N TYR A 529 0.75 -12.10 22.45
CA TYR A 529 1.37 -12.92 23.48
C TYR A 529 1.02 -12.45 24.89
N ASP A 530 1.16 -11.16 25.20
CA ASP A 530 0.85 -10.61 26.54
C ASP A 530 -0.64 -10.82 26.89
N ALA A 531 -1.54 -10.55 25.94
CA ALA A 531 -2.98 -10.74 26.12
C ALA A 531 -3.34 -12.23 26.37
N ALA A 532 -2.82 -13.14 25.56
CA ALA A 532 -3.03 -14.58 25.71
C ALA A 532 -2.50 -15.10 27.05
N ALA A 533 -1.32 -14.64 27.46
CA ALA A 533 -0.74 -14.99 28.77
C ALA A 533 -1.61 -14.52 29.94
N ARG A 534 -2.23 -13.33 29.82
CA ARG A 534 -3.17 -12.78 30.83
C ARG A 534 -4.48 -13.55 30.90
N LEU A 535 -4.91 -14.12 29.78
CA LEU A 535 -6.10 -14.99 29.69
C LEU A 535 -5.82 -16.42 30.16
N ASN A 536 -4.57 -16.77 30.48
CA ASN A 536 -4.11 -18.13 30.68
C ASN A 536 -4.39 -19.05 29.47
N ASP A 537 -4.44 -18.49 28.26
CA ASP A 537 -4.49 -19.23 27.01
C ASP A 537 -3.07 -19.59 26.55
N GLU A 538 -2.60 -20.72 27.06
CA GLU A 538 -1.23 -21.17 26.86
C GLU A 538 -0.92 -21.47 25.39
N GLN A 539 -1.90 -21.96 24.63
CA GLN A 539 -1.71 -22.29 23.22
C GLN A 539 -1.53 -21.04 22.35
N GLU A 540 -2.42 -20.09 22.55
CA GLU A 540 -2.37 -18.79 21.86
C GLU A 540 -1.10 -18.03 22.21
N ALA A 541 -0.68 -18.08 23.48
CA ALA A 541 0.55 -17.47 23.94
C ALA A 541 1.80 -18.11 23.31
N VAL A 542 1.87 -19.42 23.22
CA VAL A 542 2.99 -20.14 22.56
C VAL A 542 3.03 -19.83 21.07
N GLU A 543 1.89 -19.82 20.37
CA GLU A 543 1.84 -19.49 18.95
C GLU A 543 2.30 -18.06 18.69
N ALA A 544 1.76 -17.09 19.43
CA ALA A 544 2.14 -15.68 19.29
C ALA A 544 3.63 -15.44 19.56
N LEU A 545 4.18 -16.08 20.61
CA LEU A 545 5.59 -15.98 20.97
C LEU A 545 6.48 -16.63 19.90
N ALA A 546 6.06 -17.75 19.31
CA ALA A 546 6.79 -18.40 18.23
C ALA A 546 6.86 -17.54 16.97
N LEU A 547 5.75 -16.91 16.58
CA LEU A 547 5.70 -15.98 15.44
C LEU A 547 6.56 -14.73 15.69
N TYR A 548 6.52 -14.19 16.91
CA TYR A 548 7.42 -13.09 17.33
C TYR A 548 8.88 -13.50 17.22
N THR A 549 9.24 -14.69 17.70
CA THR A 549 10.61 -15.22 17.66
C THR A 549 11.10 -15.43 16.23
N GLN A 550 10.25 -15.97 15.34
CA GLN A 550 10.57 -16.06 13.90
C GLN A 550 10.89 -14.69 13.31
N LEU A 551 10.11 -13.67 13.68
CA LEU A 551 10.32 -12.32 13.18
C LEU A 551 11.65 -11.74 13.67
N LEU A 552 12.03 -11.98 14.93
CA LEU A 552 13.35 -11.60 15.45
C LEU A 552 14.49 -12.27 14.68
N CYS A 553 14.37 -13.56 14.36
CA CYS A 553 15.37 -14.27 13.54
C CYS A 553 15.49 -13.68 12.13
N LYS A 554 14.38 -13.32 11.50
CA LYS A 554 14.37 -12.65 10.17
C LYS A 554 15.04 -11.26 10.19
N ARG A 555 15.16 -10.66 11.37
CA ARG A 555 15.78 -9.34 11.62
C ARG A 555 17.18 -9.45 12.22
N ASP A 556 17.79 -10.64 12.19
CA ASP A 556 19.12 -10.96 12.74
C ASP A 556 19.26 -10.65 14.26
N ARG A 557 18.11 -10.52 15.00
CA ARG A 557 18.10 -10.29 16.47
C ARG A 557 18.18 -11.62 17.22
N PHE A 558 19.22 -12.41 16.90
CA PHE A 558 19.39 -13.77 17.43
C PHE A 558 19.55 -13.86 18.97
N PRO A 559 20.26 -12.94 19.66
CA PRO A 559 20.38 -13.03 21.13
C PRO A 559 19.05 -12.92 21.84
N GLU A 560 18.13 -12.09 21.32
CA GLU A 560 16.78 -11.96 21.88
C GLU A 560 15.93 -13.18 21.52
N ALA A 561 16.00 -13.64 20.29
CA ALA A 561 15.30 -14.84 19.82
C ALA A 561 15.65 -16.07 20.66
N GLU A 562 16.92 -16.22 21.07
CA GLU A 562 17.37 -17.33 21.93
C GLU A 562 16.61 -17.37 23.27
N SER A 563 16.47 -16.22 23.92
CA SER A 563 15.76 -16.14 25.22
C SER A 563 14.29 -16.55 25.10
N TYR A 564 13.65 -16.21 23.99
CA TYR A 564 12.25 -16.59 23.73
C TYR A 564 12.12 -18.05 23.31
N LEU A 565 13.09 -18.60 22.55
CA LEU A 565 13.13 -20.04 22.26
C LEU A 565 13.24 -20.89 23.51
N GLN A 566 14.05 -20.48 24.47
CA GLN A 566 14.14 -21.17 25.78
C GLN A 566 12.78 -21.21 26.47
N ARG A 567 12.07 -20.07 26.54
CA ARG A 567 10.72 -19.99 27.10
C ARG A 567 9.71 -20.86 26.34
N LEU A 568 9.82 -20.92 25.03
CA LEU A 568 8.98 -21.80 24.21
C LEU A 568 9.21 -23.27 24.52
N HIS A 569 10.47 -23.69 24.68
CA HIS A 569 10.81 -25.07 25.05
C HIS A 569 10.27 -25.44 26.44
N GLU A 570 10.41 -24.56 27.43
CA GLU A 570 9.90 -24.78 28.78
C GLU A 570 8.35 -25.00 28.78
N ARG A 571 7.63 -24.22 27.98
CA ARG A 571 6.17 -24.31 27.88
C ARG A 571 5.69 -25.54 27.13
N LEU A 572 6.38 -25.98 26.09
CA LEU A 572 6.02 -27.14 25.27
C LEU A 572 6.28 -28.50 25.93
N ILE A 573 7.10 -28.55 27.00
CA ILE A 573 7.38 -29.78 27.73
C ILE A 573 6.13 -30.31 28.49
N HIS A 574 5.12 -29.47 28.71
CA HIS A 574 4.02 -29.75 29.64
C HIS A 574 2.69 -30.13 29.02
N GLY A 575 2.55 -30.30 27.68
CA GLY A 575 1.27 -30.68 27.10
C GLY A 575 1.22 -30.87 25.58
N ALA A 576 0.08 -31.35 25.12
CA ALA A 576 -0.24 -31.38 23.70
C ALA A 576 -0.60 -29.98 23.19
N VAL A 577 -0.27 -29.67 21.94
CA VAL A 577 -0.52 -28.37 21.29
C VAL A 577 -1.38 -28.54 20.04
N THR A 578 -1.86 -27.42 19.47
CA THR A 578 -2.50 -27.44 18.14
C THR A 578 -1.45 -27.63 17.04
N MET A 579 -1.87 -28.09 15.87
CA MET A 579 -0.97 -28.20 14.71
C MET A 579 -0.43 -26.85 14.26
N SER A 580 -1.23 -25.80 14.34
CA SER A 580 -0.80 -24.41 14.07
C SER A 580 0.33 -23.97 15.01
N THR A 581 0.17 -24.19 16.31
CA THR A 581 1.19 -23.90 17.32
C THR A 581 2.47 -24.69 17.08
N ALA A 582 2.35 -25.99 16.73
CA ALA A 582 3.51 -26.84 16.42
C ALA A 582 4.28 -26.34 15.20
N ILE A 583 3.58 -25.91 14.13
CA ILE A 583 4.18 -25.32 12.92
C ILE A 583 4.90 -24.02 13.28
N ALA A 584 4.25 -23.12 14.02
CA ALA A 584 4.84 -21.84 14.40
C ALA A 584 6.12 -22.03 15.24
N TRP A 585 6.09 -22.95 16.21
CA TRP A 585 7.26 -23.27 17.03
C TRP A 585 8.40 -23.90 16.23
N LYS A 586 8.12 -24.91 15.39
CA LYS A 586 9.12 -25.50 14.50
C LYS A 586 9.75 -24.44 13.61
N GLY A 587 8.92 -23.57 13.03
CA GLY A 587 9.40 -22.46 12.21
C GLY A 587 10.34 -21.51 12.96
N ALA A 588 10.06 -21.21 14.22
CA ALA A 588 10.92 -20.36 15.05
C ALA A 588 12.28 -21.03 15.32
N GLU A 589 12.29 -22.30 15.72
CA GLU A 589 13.51 -23.04 15.99
C GLU A 589 14.36 -23.23 14.71
N VAL A 590 13.72 -23.59 13.61
CA VAL A 590 14.39 -23.73 12.30
C VAL A 590 14.99 -22.41 11.85
N ALA A 591 14.28 -21.30 11.94
CA ALA A 591 14.81 -20.00 11.57
C ALA A 591 16.02 -19.59 12.41
N TYR A 592 15.99 -19.86 13.69
CA TYR A 592 17.12 -19.62 14.60
C TYR A 592 18.33 -20.48 14.25
N ARG A 593 18.14 -21.81 14.05
CA ARG A 593 19.22 -22.75 13.73
C ARG A 593 19.87 -22.45 12.39
N ILE A 594 19.08 -22.16 11.36
CA ILE A 594 19.60 -21.77 10.03
C ILE A 594 20.41 -20.47 10.14
N GLY A 595 19.95 -19.49 10.92
CA GLY A 595 20.68 -18.23 11.15
C GLY A 595 22.07 -18.44 11.76
N HIS A 596 22.26 -19.50 12.56
CA HIS A 596 23.55 -19.90 13.13
C HIS A 596 24.34 -20.91 12.27
N GLY A 597 23.83 -21.30 11.09
CA GLY A 597 24.45 -22.27 10.21
C GLY A 597 24.36 -23.73 10.70
N ASP A 598 23.55 -24.00 11.73
CA ASP A 598 23.35 -25.34 12.29
C ASP A 598 22.20 -26.08 11.56
N PHE A 599 22.49 -26.51 10.34
CA PHE A 599 21.52 -27.22 9.50
C PHE A 599 21.11 -28.58 10.06
N THR A 600 21.99 -29.23 10.86
CA THR A 600 21.68 -30.53 11.46
C THR A 600 20.62 -30.36 12.54
N ALA A 601 20.81 -29.43 13.47
CA ALA A 601 19.80 -29.14 14.48
C ALA A 601 18.50 -28.58 13.87
N ALA A 602 18.58 -27.84 12.75
CA ALA A 602 17.39 -27.40 12.02
C ALA A 602 16.58 -28.59 11.49
N LYS A 603 17.25 -29.58 10.90
CA LYS A 603 16.61 -30.82 10.43
C LYS A 603 15.96 -31.60 11.57
N ASP A 604 16.66 -31.74 12.70
CA ASP A 604 16.13 -32.43 13.86
C ASP A 604 14.92 -31.70 14.43
N ALA A 605 14.88 -30.36 14.40
CA ALA A 605 13.73 -29.57 14.80
C ALA A 605 12.51 -29.80 13.89
N ILE A 606 12.72 -29.89 12.55
CA ILE A 606 11.64 -30.18 11.59
C ILE A 606 11.05 -31.56 11.85
N LEU A 607 11.91 -32.57 12.03
CA LEU A 607 11.49 -33.98 12.17
C LEU A 607 11.01 -34.35 13.58
N ARG A 608 11.20 -33.46 14.57
CA ARG A 608 10.79 -33.71 15.95
C ARG A 608 9.28 -33.95 16.04
N GLU A 609 8.89 -35.05 16.67
CA GLU A 609 7.49 -35.32 17.00
C GLU A 609 7.03 -34.35 18.10
N VAL A 610 5.85 -33.75 17.89
CA VAL A 610 5.19 -32.85 18.86
C VAL A 610 3.85 -33.46 19.20
N PRO A 611 3.52 -33.61 20.50
CA PRO A 611 2.21 -34.09 20.92
C PRO A 611 1.11 -33.13 20.44
N ILE A 612 0.15 -33.64 19.67
CA ILE A 612 -0.96 -32.85 19.12
C ILE A 612 -2.26 -33.20 19.84
N HIS A 613 -3.10 -32.19 20.12
CA HIS A 613 -4.42 -32.40 20.68
C HIS A 613 -5.31 -33.25 19.77
N ALA A 614 -5.94 -34.28 20.31
CA ALA A 614 -6.81 -35.19 19.57
C ALA A 614 -7.95 -34.46 18.82
N ARG A 615 -8.48 -33.38 19.39
CA ARG A 615 -9.52 -32.54 18.77
C ARG A 615 -9.05 -31.79 17.52
N ASP A 616 -7.73 -31.60 17.36
CA ASP A 616 -7.12 -30.86 16.24
C ASP A 616 -6.71 -31.81 15.10
N VAL A 617 -6.80 -33.11 15.30
CA VAL A 617 -6.47 -34.14 14.33
C VAL A 617 -7.65 -34.31 13.35
N THR A 618 -7.79 -33.36 12.42
CA THR A 618 -8.69 -33.44 11.28
C THR A 618 -7.90 -33.75 10.01
N GLU A 619 -8.53 -34.30 9.00
CA GLU A 619 -7.88 -34.59 7.71
C GLU A 619 -7.22 -33.37 7.11
N GLN A 620 -7.89 -32.23 7.14
CA GLN A 620 -7.38 -30.96 6.62
C GLN A 620 -6.18 -30.45 7.42
N ASN A 621 -6.24 -30.45 8.75
CA ASN A 621 -5.15 -29.98 9.60
C ASN A 621 -3.92 -30.88 9.48
N VAL A 622 -4.10 -32.21 9.40
CA VAL A 622 -3.03 -33.18 9.21
C VAL A 622 -2.33 -32.93 7.86
N MET A 623 -3.12 -32.78 6.80
CA MET A 623 -2.59 -32.48 5.47
C MET A 623 -1.78 -31.17 5.48
N PHE A 624 -2.31 -30.10 6.09
CA PHE A 624 -1.62 -28.80 6.18
C PHE A 624 -0.34 -28.89 7.00
N TYR A 625 -0.37 -29.60 8.13
CA TYR A 625 0.80 -29.82 8.99
C TYR A 625 1.92 -30.59 8.26
N GLN A 626 1.58 -31.71 7.62
CA GLN A 626 2.52 -32.50 6.84
C GLN A 626 3.13 -31.69 5.71
N LEU A 627 2.29 -31.04 4.91
CA LEU A 627 2.71 -30.22 3.79
C LEU A 627 3.70 -29.12 4.23
N THR A 628 3.37 -28.42 5.31
CA THR A 628 4.23 -27.31 5.80
C THR A 628 5.58 -27.85 6.31
N THR A 629 5.54 -29.00 7.00
CA THR A 629 6.75 -29.67 7.51
C THR A 629 7.64 -30.15 6.34
N ASP A 630 7.04 -30.74 5.31
CA ASP A 630 7.75 -31.23 4.12
C ASP A 630 8.36 -30.05 3.33
N LEU A 631 7.64 -28.94 3.18
CA LEU A 631 8.18 -27.74 2.53
C LEU A 631 9.35 -27.15 3.34
N MET A 632 9.29 -27.13 4.67
CA MET A 632 10.43 -26.72 5.51
C MET A 632 11.63 -27.62 5.27
N LEU A 633 11.42 -28.94 5.20
CA LEU A 633 12.50 -29.91 4.93
C LEU A 633 13.06 -29.76 3.51
N GLY A 634 12.19 -29.58 2.52
CA GLY A 634 12.58 -29.33 1.13
C GLY A 634 13.46 -28.09 1.00
N ASN A 635 13.08 -26.99 1.66
CA ASN A 635 13.84 -25.73 1.69
C ASN A 635 15.21 -25.92 2.36
N LEU A 636 15.25 -26.61 3.49
CA LEU A 636 16.49 -26.92 4.20
C LEU A 636 17.47 -27.74 3.32
N LEU A 637 16.96 -28.79 2.68
CA LEU A 637 17.75 -29.65 1.78
C LEU A 637 18.23 -28.87 0.54
N TYR A 638 17.42 -27.99 0.01
CA TYR A 638 17.82 -27.10 -1.09
C TYR A 638 18.97 -26.19 -0.66
N ASP A 639 18.86 -25.54 0.50
CA ASP A 639 19.89 -24.63 1.03
C ASP A 639 21.21 -25.36 1.36
N GLN A 640 21.16 -26.68 1.63
CA GLN A 640 22.31 -27.57 1.78
C GLN A 640 22.90 -28.07 0.45
N GLY A 641 22.28 -27.78 -0.69
CA GLY A 641 22.70 -28.31 -2.00
C GLY A 641 22.27 -29.75 -2.26
N ALA A 642 21.43 -30.35 -1.41
CA ALA A 642 20.89 -31.70 -1.57
C ALA A 642 19.73 -31.73 -2.60
N PHE A 643 19.99 -31.26 -3.82
CA PHE A 643 18.98 -30.95 -4.83
C PHE A 643 18.10 -32.15 -5.22
N ALA A 644 18.64 -33.36 -5.31
CA ALA A 644 17.87 -34.55 -5.66
C ALA A 644 16.79 -34.87 -4.60
N ALA A 645 17.15 -34.74 -3.32
CA ALA A 645 16.20 -34.95 -2.21
C ALA A 645 15.16 -33.83 -2.14
N ALA A 646 15.59 -32.60 -2.30
CA ALA A 646 14.68 -31.42 -2.34
C ALA A 646 13.69 -31.51 -3.50
N LYS A 647 14.14 -31.88 -4.72
CA LYS A 647 13.29 -32.08 -5.90
C LYS A 647 12.19 -33.10 -5.64
N ARG A 648 12.52 -34.21 -5.02
CA ARG A 648 11.55 -35.26 -4.69
C ARG A 648 10.45 -34.68 -3.80
N ILE A 649 10.81 -33.99 -2.70
CA ILE A 649 9.85 -33.41 -1.78
C ILE A 649 8.95 -32.39 -2.50
N TYR A 650 9.52 -31.46 -3.26
CA TYR A 650 8.74 -30.44 -3.96
C TYR A 650 7.79 -31.05 -5.00
N THR A 651 8.21 -32.12 -5.72
CA THR A 651 7.35 -32.79 -6.69
C THR A 651 6.20 -33.52 -6.01
N GLU A 652 6.45 -34.18 -4.86
CA GLU A 652 5.46 -34.89 -4.07
C GLU A 652 4.46 -33.91 -3.39
N THR A 653 4.92 -32.74 -2.97
CA THR A 653 4.08 -31.76 -2.26
C THR A 653 3.28 -30.82 -3.17
N LEU A 654 3.74 -30.57 -4.39
CA LEU A 654 3.12 -29.61 -5.33
C LEU A 654 1.62 -29.86 -5.58
N PRO A 655 1.14 -31.11 -5.78
CA PRO A 655 -0.29 -31.39 -5.95
C PRO A 655 -1.13 -31.02 -4.70
N ALA A 656 -0.59 -31.25 -3.51
CA ALA A 656 -1.24 -30.89 -2.26
C ALA A 656 -1.30 -29.38 -2.05
N VAL A 657 -0.22 -28.66 -2.38
CA VAL A 657 -0.21 -27.18 -2.38
C VAL A 657 -1.26 -26.61 -3.34
N ALA A 658 -1.39 -27.21 -4.53
CA ALA A 658 -2.38 -26.82 -5.52
C ALA A 658 -3.82 -27.08 -5.03
N THR A 659 -4.06 -28.22 -4.39
CA THR A 659 -5.37 -28.57 -3.80
C THR A 659 -5.79 -27.59 -2.70
N LEU A 660 -4.84 -27.12 -1.92
CA LEU A 660 -5.08 -26.09 -0.90
C LEU A 660 -5.28 -24.68 -1.47
N GLY A 661 -5.03 -24.45 -2.77
CA GLY A 661 -5.24 -23.17 -3.44
C GLY A 661 -4.17 -22.11 -3.12
N SER A 662 -3.07 -22.48 -2.42
CA SER A 662 -2.02 -21.52 -2.03
C SER A 662 -1.20 -21.03 -3.20
N GLN A 663 -1.55 -19.89 -3.78
CA GLN A 663 -0.79 -19.30 -4.89
C GLN A 663 0.68 -19.00 -4.52
N PRO A 664 0.99 -18.36 -3.37
CA PRO A 664 2.37 -18.16 -2.94
C PRO A 664 3.13 -19.48 -2.75
N GLY A 665 2.45 -20.51 -2.24
CA GLY A 665 3.02 -21.86 -2.09
C GLY A 665 3.34 -22.50 -3.42
N ILE A 666 2.44 -22.43 -4.40
CA ILE A 666 2.64 -22.94 -5.77
C ILE A 666 3.84 -22.24 -6.41
N ILE A 667 3.86 -20.90 -6.41
CA ILE A 667 4.93 -20.08 -6.99
C ILE A 667 6.26 -20.41 -6.32
N GLY A 668 6.29 -20.50 -4.98
CA GLY A 668 7.49 -20.82 -4.21
C GLY A 668 8.07 -22.21 -4.55
N THR A 669 7.22 -23.22 -4.58
CA THR A 669 7.61 -24.62 -4.87
C THR A 669 8.09 -24.77 -6.31
N LYS A 670 7.35 -24.25 -7.29
CA LYS A 670 7.76 -24.28 -8.71
C LYS A 670 9.05 -23.51 -8.96
N SER A 671 9.23 -22.34 -8.34
CA SER A 671 10.46 -21.56 -8.47
C SER A 671 11.70 -22.31 -7.93
N ARG A 672 11.56 -23.08 -6.85
CA ARG A 672 12.62 -23.95 -6.34
C ARG A 672 12.90 -25.12 -7.28
N LEU A 673 11.85 -25.74 -7.84
CA LEU A 673 12.01 -26.78 -8.87
C LEU A 673 12.75 -26.22 -10.10
N ALA A 674 12.36 -25.05 -10.61
CA ALA A 674 13.03 -24.39 -11.73
C ALA A 674 14.53 -24.19 -11.47
N SER A 675 14.90 -23.72 -10.27
CA SER A 675 16.31 -23.57 -9.89
C SER A 675 17.05 -24.90 -9.82
N ILE A 676 16.39 -25.98 -9.40
CA ILE A 676 17.00 -27.33 -9.37
C ILE A 676 17.19 -27.86 -10.80
N GLU A 677 16.20 -27.71 -11.68
CA GLU A 677 16.31 -28.12 -13.08
C GLU A 677 17.46 -27.40 -13.79
N LEU A 678 17.64 -26.12 -13.50
CA LEU A 678 18.75 -25.34 -14.02
C LEU A 678 20.09 -25.88 -13.56
N VAL A 679 20.26 -26.22 -12.27
CA VAL A 679 21.49 -26.85 -11.76
C VAL A 679 21.74 -28.20 -12.40
N GLN A 680 20.69 -28.96 -12.73
CA GLN A 680 20.77 -30.26 -13.43
C GLN A 680 20.94 -30.11 -14.95
N GLN A 681 21.09 -28.89 -15.48
CA GLN A 681 21.23 -28.58 -16.92
C GLN A 681 20.02 -28.95 -17.77
N ASN A 682 18.84 -29.06 -17.15
CA ASN A 682 17.56 -29.29 -17.84
C ASN A 682 16.93 -27.92 -18.21
N LEU A 683 17.57 -27.21 -19.17
CA LEU A 683 17.31 -25.81 -19.45
C LEU A 683 15.87 -25.53 -19.95
N GLU A 684 15.31 -26.46 -20.74
CA GLU A 684 13.91 -26.30 -21.26
C GLU A 684 12.87 -26.37 -20.14
N GLU A 685 12.99 -27.35 -19.24
CA GLU A 685 12.11 -27.52 -18.08
C GLU A 685 12.25 -26.34 -17.11
N ALA A 686 13.50 -25.91 -16.86
CA ALA A 686 13.78 -24.76 -16.01
C ALA A 686 13.14 -23.47 -16.55
N GLU A 687 13.23 -23.24 -17.86
CA GLU A 687 12.61 -22.08 -18.51
C GLU A 687 11.08 -22.11 -18.45
N GLN A 688 10.47 -23.27 -18.74
CA GLN A 688 9.04 -23.44 -18.66
C GLN A 688 8.52 -23.11 -17.25
N LEU A 689 9.10 -23.74 -16.22
CA LEU A 689 8.73 -23.51 -14.83
C LEU A 689 8.96 -22.04 -14.41
N THR A 690 10.07 -21.43 -14.84
CA THR A 690 10.38 -20.03 -14.52
C THR A 690 9.37 -19.07 -15.15
N THR A 691 9.00 -19.31 -16.41
CA THR A 691 8.00 -18.50 -17.13
C THR A 691 6.61 -18.63 -16.52
N GLU A 692 6.21 -19.85 -16.14
CA GLU A 692 4.95 -20.07 -15.42
C GLU A 692 4.93 -19.31 -14.08
N CYS A 693 6.02 -19.43 -13.29
CA CYS A 693 6.16 -18.71 -12.03
C CYS A 693 6.11 -17.18 -12.21
N TYR A 694 6.79 -16.66 -13.23
CA TYR A 694 6.81 -15.24 -13.54
C TYR A 694 5.41 -14.71 -13.82
N THR A 695 4.67 -15.40 -14.68
CA THR A 695 3.31 -15.04 -15.05
C THR A 695 2.38 -15.04 -13.82
N GLN A 696 2.49 -16.06 -12.98
CA GLN A 696 1.70 -16.15 -11.76
C GLN A 696 2.10 -15.06 -10.76
N ALA A 697 3.41 -14.87 -10.53
CA ALA A 697 3.91 -13.85 -9.59
C ALA A 697 3.52 -12.42 -10.01
N MET A 698 3.50 -12.14 -11.31
CA MET A 698 3.00 -10.85 -11.84
C MET A 698 1.50 -10.68 -11.60
N THR A 699 0.71 -11.73 -11.82
CA THR A 699 -0.74 -11.70 -11.62
C THR A 699 -1.11 -11.44 -10.16
N TYR A 700 -0.41 -12.08 -9.22
CA TYR A 700 -0.63 -11.95 -7.78
C TYR A 700 0.23 -10.86 -7.11
N GLN A 701 1.01 -10.10 -7.89
CA GLN A 701 1.93 -9.05 -7.41
C GLN A 701 2.88 -9.54 -6.29
N ASP A 702 3.33 -10.79 -6.38
CA ASP A 702 4.30 -11.35 -5.43
C ASP A 702 5.72 -10.85 -5.72
N LYS A 703 6.00 -9.64 -5.23
CA LYS A 703 7.31 -9.00 -5.40
C LYS A 703 8.48 -9.85 -4.86
N ARG A 704 8.25 -10.72 -3.86
CA ARG A 704 9.30 -11.58 -3.27
C ARG A 704 9.70 -12.70 -4.23
N ALA A 705 8.71 -13.32 -4.86
CA ALA A 705 8.97 -14.36 -5.85
C ALA A 705 9.62 -13.76 -7.09
N LEU A 706 9.19 -12.60 -7.55
CA LEU A 706 9.72 -11.94 -8.75
C LEU A 706 11.24 -11.73 -8.70
N ALA A 707 11.79 -11.26 -7.58
CA ALA A 707 13.23 -11.05 -7.45
C ALA A 707 14.04 -12.33 -7.66
N ARG A 708 13.57 -13.44 -7.07
CA ARG A 708 14.21 -14.77 -7.24
C ARG A 708 14.02 -15.32 -8.64
N ILE A 709 12.85 -15.13 -9.22
CA ILE A 709 12.54 -15.59 -10.58
C ILE A 709 13.44 -14.87 -11.59
N GLN A 710 13.64 -13.55 -11.45
CA GLN A 710 14.56 -12.80 -12.30
C GLN A 710 16.02 -13.31 -12.20
N ARG A 711 16.46 -13.67 -10.99
CA ARG A 711 17.78 -14.30 -10.82
C ARG A 711 17.86 -15.66 -11.52
N THR A 712 16.78 -16.45 -11.52
CA THR A 712 16.73 -17.72 -12.25
C THR A 712 16.76 -17.49 -13.76
N PHE A 713 16.06 -16.48 -14.29
CA PHE A 713 16.17 -16.08 -15.70
C PHE A 713 17.60 -15.69 -16.06
N ALA A 714 18.26 -14.88 -15.22
CA ALA A 714 19.64 -14.51 -15.45
C ALA A 714 20.56 -15.73 -15.58
N GLN A 715 20.41 -16.71 -14.70
CA GLN A 715 21.19 -17.95 -14.73
C GLN A 715 20.87 -18.80 -15.98
N LEU A 716 19.62 -18.82 -16.45
CA LEU A 716 19.22 -19.44 -17.72
C LEU A 716 19.90 -18.77 -18.90
N HIS A 717 19.90 -17.45 -18.95
CA HIS A 717 20.58 -16.66 -19.99
C HIS A 717 22.09 -16.89 -19.98
N ILE A 718 22.73 -16.96 -18.81
CA ILE A 718 24.15 -17.31 -18.69
C ILE A 718 24.42 -18.70 -19.28
N ALA A 719 23.58 -19.70 -18.94
CA ALA A 719 23.74 -21.07 -19.44
C ALA A 719 23.58 -21.17 -20.97
N ARG A 720 22.88 -20.24 -21.61
CA ARG A 720 22.70 -20.13 -23.06
C ARG A 720 23.72 -19.24 -23.75
N GLY A 721 24.55 -18.54 -23.00
CA GLY A 721 25.52 -17.58 -23.55
C GLY A 721 24.93 -16.21 -23.94
N ASP A 722 23.71 -15.92 -23.52
CA ASP A 722 23.07 -14.61 -23.72
C ASP A 722 23.39 -13.67 -22.54
N TRP A 723 24.61 -13.13 -22.55
CA TRP A 723 25.18 -12.41 -21.42
C TRP A 723 24.51 -11.05 -21.17
N GLU A 724 24.02 -10.38 -22.24
CA GLU A 724 23.37 -9.08 -22.06
C GLU A 724 21.96 -9.23 -21.43
N ALA A 725 21.19 -10.23 -21.85
CA ALA A 725 19.91 -10.54 -21.20
C ALA A 725 20.12 -10.99 -19.75
N ALA A 726 21.18 -11.75 -19.47
CA ALA A 726 21.55 -12.14 -18.11
C ALA A 726 21.88 -10.93 -17.23
N ARG A 727 22.65 -9.97 -17.77
CA ARG A 727 23.00 -8.73 -17.06
C ARG A 727 21.76 -7.91 -16.70
N LEU A 728 20.83 -7.74 -17.63
CA LEU A 728 19.57 -7.03 -17.40
C LEU A 728 18.73 -7.72 -16.32
N ALA A 729 18.55 -9.02 -16.39
CA ALA A 729 17.80 -9.79 -15.40
C ALA A 729 18.44 -9.72 -13.99
N LEU A 730 19.79 -9.74 -13.89
CA LEU A 730 20.47 -9.56 -12.60
C LEU A 730 20.30 -8.15 -12.06
N VAL A 731 20.36 -7.11 -12.88
CA VAL A 731 20.12 -5.72 -12.45
C VAL A 731 18.70 -5.55 -11.91
N GLU A 732 17.68 -6.12 -12.58
CA GLU A 732 16.30 -6.10 -12.09
C GLU A 732 16.15 -6.88 -10.77
N SER A 733 16.78 -8.06 -10.67
CA SER A 733 16.77 -8.83 -9.43
C SER A 733 17.42 -8.07 -8.27
N ILE A 734 18.56 -7.42 -8.51
CA ILE A 734 19.29 -6.61 -7.53
C ILE A 734 18.41 -5.45 -7.03
N ASP A 735 17.78 -4.70 -7.93
CA ASP A 735 16.87 -3.61 -7.56
C ASP A 735 15.71 -4.10 -6.67
N MET A 736 15.09 -5.23 -7.04
CA MET A 736 14.02 -5.84 -6.25
C MET A 736 14.50 -6.31 -4.87
N LEU A 737 15.69 -6.94 -4.79
CA LEU A 737 16.27 -7.44 -3.53
C LEU A 737 16.70 -6.29 -2.61
N GLU A 738 17.23 -5.21 -3.17
CA GLU A 738 17.58 -3.98 -2.43
C GLU A 738 16.34 -3.36 -1.81
N ARG A 739 15.26 -3.20 -2.59
CA ARG A 739 13.96 -2.70 -2.11
C ARG A 739 13.36 -3.56 -0.98
N GLN A 740 13.59 -4.87 -1.05
CA GLN A 740 13.11 -5.81 -0.03
C GLN A 740 14.04 -5.93 1.19
N GLY A 741 15.21 -5.30 1.18
CA GLY A 741 16.20 -5.37 2.26
C GLY A 741 16.81 -6.78 2.46
N ARG A 742 16.84 -7.61 1.41
CA ARG A 742 17.31 -9.02 1.46
C ARG A 742 18.82 -9.10 1.27
N ARG A 743 19.57 -8.71 2.27
CA ARG A 743 21.02 -8.49 2.21
C ARG A 743 21.82 -9.68 1.68
N ARG A 744 21.56 -10.89 2.18
CA ARG A 744 22.28 -12.09 1.77
C ARG A 744 22.08 -12.36 0.27
N GLU A 745 20.82 -12.39 -0.18
CA GLU A 745 20.48 -12.63 -1.58
C GLU A 745 20.97 -11.47 -2.48
N LEU A 746 20.91 -10.24 -1.99
CA LEU A 746 21.47 -9.07 -2.67
C LEU A 746 22.98 -9.16 -2.86
N ALA A 747 23.71 -9.56 -1.83
CA ALA A 747 25.17 -9.76 -1.92
C ALA A 747 25.53 -10.87 -2.92
N GLU A 748 24.77 -11.97 -2.92
CA GLU A 748 24.94 -13.07 -3.88
C GLU A 748 24.66 -12.61 -5.32
N ALA A 749 23.55 -11.88 -5.56
CA ALA A 749 23.19 -11.38 -6.88
C ALA A 749 24.22 -10.34 -7.42
N ARG A 750 24.72 -9.46 -6.56
CA ARG A 750 25.79 -8.51 -6.92
C ARG A 750 27.11 -9.24 -7.27
N ALA A 751 27.45 -10.30 -6.55
CA ALA A 751 28.61 -11.11 -6.85
C ALA A 751 28.46 -11.89 -8.17
N GLU A 752 27.24 -12.33 -8.51
CA GLU A 752 26.93 -12.94 -9.81
C GLU A 752 27.06 -11.93 -10.95
N LEU A 753 26.53 -10.71 -10.77
CA LEU A 753 26.64 -9.64 -11.76
C LEU A 753 28.12 -9.27 -12.03
N ALA A 754 28.90 -9.07 -10.96
CA ALA A 754 30.33 -8.75 -11.11
C ALA A 754 31.13 -9.84 -11.84
N ARG A 755 30.80 -11.12 -11.60
CA ARG A 755 31.40 -12.25 -12.33
C ARG A 755 31.00 -12.25 -13.81
N LEU A 756 29.75 -11.99 -14.11
CA LEU A 756 29.26 -11.90 -15.49
C LEU A 756 29.93 -10.75 -16.25
N GLU A 757 30.01 -9.57 -15.64
CA GLU A 757 30.66 -8.40 -16.24
C GLU A 757 32.15 -8.63 -16.52
N ALA A 758 32.85 -9.31 -15.60
CA ALA A 758 34.23 -9.72 -15.82
C ALA A 758 34.40 -10.73 -16.99
N GLN A 759 33.46 -11.67 -17.15
CA GLN A 759 33.44 -12.60 -18.27
C GLN A 759 33.15 -11.89 -19.60
N MET A 760 32.21 -10.96 -19.61
CA MET A 760 31.89 -10.13 -20.79
C MET A 760 33.10 -9.30 -21.23
N ALA A 761 33.80 -8.67 -20.28
CA ALA A 761 35.01 -7.90 -20.56
C ALA A 761 36.12 -8.77 -21.15
N ALA A 762 36.38 -9.94 -20.56
CA ALA A 762 37.39 -10.90 -21.05
C ALA A 762 37.08 -11.50 -22.43
N ALA A 763 35.80 -11.55 -22.82
CA ALA A 763 35.38 -12.02 -24.14
C ALA A 763 35.42 -10.91 -25.21
N ALA A 764 35.49 -9.65 -24.80
CA ALA A 764 35.61 -8.49 -25.69
C ALA A 764 37.07 -8.10 -26.00
N GLU A 765 38.04 -8.61 -25.20
CA GLU A 765 39.49 -8.57 -25.44
C GLU A 765 39.92 -9.73 -26.35
#